data_53ae84fe06cbca0821b317cfcaacb743
#
_entry.id   53ae84fe06cbca0821b317cfcaacb743
#
_cell.length_a   1.000
_cell.length_b   1.000
_cell.length_c   1.000
_cell.angle_alpha   90.00
_cell.angle_beta   90.00
_cell.angle_gamma   90.00
#
_symmetry.space_group_name_H-M   'P 1'
#
loop_
_entity.id
_entity.type
_entity.pdbx_description
1 polymer ?
#
loop_
_entity_poly.entity_id
_entity_poly.type
_entity_poly.pdbx_seq_one_letter_code
_entity_poly.pdbx_strand_id
1 'polypeptide(L)'
;MAPCNHDEVEPASAATCCVLAVIFLAVLLPHLVALECDRMFISNPEGPKNGTFTSPDMSIPEGHSRQCIYTFIASENERVRVTFGRFNLRGASPECNHEYIDLYAEIEDASMELIRTPFGGRYCGRYRPRNRISMYKTLVVAFYTDERHVTSEAFEGFYEFINASQYVLGTPSPDSVCSFTVFSDKQQTGEFKSPTYPGAYPKNLDCFYRFLGKKNERVRLEFMDFDLVFGGAHCPFDYVKVYDGITTEDPLIGTYCGQQRNLVIYSSAENVSVQFITLQRTAESENRGFSGHFEFNNSFVSLEFIGQNDGEHIRGTECDQKILSKKESSGNVYSPNYPYPYNYPSLCKYYIYGLQDNQDLERVRLEFEKFGIPKKDADCTDGGFLRIYLQGQEERQALDEFDLNLCGSETDLPPTVISEGPRLAMIFSSGQSTGQGFKARYIFETDYKVPGTPFPDGTCHFTYLSTSALKGEFNSPRYPANYPSNTSCQYIFQGEPGTQIKIVFNYFRTKTSDTASTGYNDDCTEDWLEIYEVYPNDRENKIGRYCTRSTPGPIVSDKEAHTMKVVLHTDAQGVASGFIATYNFITPDKKFDECGFNSSEGQTYGIITSPGFPERYKDRRQVCHWYISVRPSSKILLLFSFFRLEGDPTERGCPGAVVRVWKNLSQPPSEMCGMDASNGTLEILSTSSILKLSFATAEKAIGAEGFKAVWTEITETEDCDQLKCRDSGYCIAGNLRCNKEPNCGWSDRSDEEECEKLPTVNVYLIVGLTMGIAFTIFLTICLFCHRKRKRRRHHHHHPHQFPPPPFQPRQKRSPTFDPRDFGPMNFVSIDTV
;
A
#
# COMPACT_ATOMS: atom_id res chain seq x y z
N MET A 1 -62.07 2.42 63.73
CA MET A 1 -62.17 1.74 65.06
C MET A 1 -62.67 2.77 66.07
N ALA A 2 -63.93 2.68 66.44
CA ALA A 2 -64.51 3.37 67.59
C ALA A 2 -65.24 2.34 68.46
N PRO A 3 -65.09 2.32 69.78
CA PRO A 3 -65.64 1.26 70.67
C PRO A 3 -67.13 1.47 70.82
N CYS A 4 -67.94 0.39 70.63
CA CYS A 4 -69.30 0.36 70.98
C CYS A 4 -69.41 0.13 72.52
N ASN A 5 -70.02 1.08 73.17
CA ASN A 5 -70.47 0.90 74.54
C ASN A 5 -71.78 0.03 74.58
N HIS A 6 -71.78 -0.96 75.47
CA HIS A 6 -72.98 -1.69 75.91
C HIS A 6 -73.83 -0.76 76.72
N ASP A 7 -75.10 -0.60 76.27
CA ASP A 7 -76.30 -0.72 77.11
C ASP A 7 -77.53 -0.57 76.29
N GLU A 8 -78.42 -1.60 76.50
CA GLU A 8 -79.88 -1.72 76.19
C GLU A 8 -80.37 -1.31 74.80
N VAL A 9 -81.04 -2.21 74.13
CA VAL A 9 -82.38 -2.20 73.58
C VAL A 9 -82.57 -3.23 72.46
N GLU A 10 -83.52 -4.16 72.62
CA GLU A 10 -84.35 -4.96 71.69
C GLU A 10 -83.88 -5.74 70.50
N PRO A 11 -84.39 -6.93 70.22
CA PRO A 11 -83.92 -7.92 69.23
C PRO A 11 -84.48 -7.73 67.80
N ALA A 12 -84.55 -6.48 67.25
CA ALA A 12 -85.04 -6.28 65.90
C ALA A 12 -83.98 -5.79 64.91
N SER A 13 -82.72 -5.56 65.30
CA SER A 13 -81.65 -4.94 64.47
C SER A 13 -80.59 -5.90 63.96
N ALA A 14 -80.60 -7.18 64.42
CA ALA A 14 -79.66 -8.19 64.02
C ALA A 14 -79.79 -8.66 62.58
N ALA A 15 -80.99 -8.65 62.04
CA ALA A 15 -81.24 -9.06 60.65
C ALA A 15 -80.82 -8.03 59.63
N THR A 16 -80.90 -6.72 60.03
CA THR A 16 -80.52 -5.63 59.10
C THR A 16 -79.00 -5.43 59.01
N CYS A 17 -78.26 -5.71 60.07
CA CYS A 17 -76.79 -5.65 60.09
C CYS A 17 -76.22 -6.84 59.27
N CYS A 18 -76.78 -8.03 59.33
CA CYS A 18 -76.34 -9.17 58.50
C CYS A 18 -76.62 -8.97 57.00
N VAL A 19 -77.76 -8.34 56.65
CA VAL A 19 -78.08 -8.07 55.21
C VAL A 19 -77.15 -6.95 54.67
N LEU A 20 -76.86 -5.91 55.44
CA LEU A 20 -75.87 -4.85 55.03
C LEU A 20 -74.45 -5.41 54.96
N ALA A 21 -74.05 -6.32 55.90
CA ALA A 21 -72.74 -6.94 55.82
C ALA A 21 -72.60 -7.89 54.61
N VAL A 22 -73.66 -8.63 54.21
CA VAL A 22 -73.67 -9.47 53.01
C VAL A 22 -73.75 -8.65 51.73
N ILE A 23 -74.51 -7.52 51.72
CA ILE A 23 -74.43 -6.58 50.56
C ILE A 23 -73.09 -5.88 50.45
N PHE A 24 -72.46 -5.52 51.57
CA PHE A 24 -71.11 -4.94 51.56
C PHE A 24 -70.04 -5.94 51.07
N LEU A 25 -70.17 -7.24 51.56
CA LEU A 25 -69.32 -8.28 51.02
C LEU A 25 -69.63 -8.58 49.57
N ALA A 26 -70.90 -8.57 49.13
CA ALA A 26 -71.25 -8.81 47.72
C ALA A 26 -70.91 -7.66 46.78
N VAL A 27 -70.78 -6.43 47.29
CA VAL A 27 -70.28 -5.28 46.49
C VAL A 27 -68.76 -5.18 46.47
N LEU A 28 -68.06 -5.74 47.49
CA LEU A 28 -66.56 -5.77 47.48
C LEU A 28 -66.00 -6.98 46.81
N LEU A 29 -66.80 -8.09 46.59
CA LEU A 29 -66.33 -9.24 45.82
C LEU A 29 -66.02 -8.99 44.32
N PRO A 30 -66.75 -8.10 43.61
CA PRO A 30 -66.33 -7.83 42.24
C PRO A 30 -65.02 -7.04 42.13
N HIS A 31 -64.53 -6.36 43.20
CA HIS A 31 -63.24 -5.64 43.15
C HIS A 31 -62.08 -6.52 43.58
N LEU A 32 -62.28 -7.72 44.12
CA LEU A 32 -61.23 -8.70 44.39
C LEU A 32 -60.96 -9.66 43.15
N VAL A 33 -61.81 -9.63 42.14
CA VAL A 33 -61.69 -10.49 40.98
C VAL A 33 -60.78 -9.82 39.87
N ALA A 34 -60.24 -8.62 40.17
CA ALA A 34 -59.46 -7.83 39.22
C ALA A 34 -57.96 -8.17 39.11
N LEU A 35 -57.47 -9.21 39.77
CA LEU A 35 -56.04 -9.59 39.82
C LEU A 35 -55.72 -10.96 39.15
N GLU A 36 -56.56 -11.46 38.28
CA GLU A 36 -56.43 -12.83 37.76
C GLU A 36 -55.24 -13.05 36.80
N CYS A 37 -54.58 -12.03 36.27
CA CYS A 37 -53.49 -12.28 35.29
C CYS A 37 -52.07 -11.95 35.85
N ASP A 38 -51.98 -11.29 36.97
CA ASP A 38 -50.67 -11.03 37.59
C ASP A 38 -50.08 -12.32 38.19
N ARG A 39 -48.80 -12.51 37.98
CA ARG A 39 -48.09 -13.71 38.45
C ARG A 39 -46.77 -13.33 39.11
N MET A 40 -46.50 -14.03 40.22
CA MET A 40 -45.25 -13.85 40.97
C MET A 40 -44.47 -15.18 41.00
N PHE A 41 -43.23 -15.12 40.64
CA PHE A 41 -42.29 -16.23 40.65
C PHE A 41 -41.15 -15.93 41.65
N ILE A 42 -41.13 -16.70 42.71
CA ILE A 42 -40.15 -16.48 43.80
C ILE A 42 -39.17 -17.65 43.82
N SER A 43 -37.90 -17.34 43.89
CA SER A 43 -36.86 -18.35 44.08
C SER A 43 -36.88 -18.91 45.48
N ASN A 44 -37.08 -20.22 45.60
CA ASN A 44 -36.96 -20.94 46.87
C ASN A 44 -35.73 -21.87 46.88
N PRO A 45 -35.07 -22.07 48.01
CA PRO A 45 -33.88 -22.94 48.09
C PRO A 45 -34.16 -24.40 47.62
N GLU A 46 -35.34 -24.91 47.87
CA GLU A 46 -35.76 -26.29 47.54
C GLU A 46 -36.66 -26.38 46.30
N GLY A 47 -37.01 -25.22 45.67
CA GLY A 47 -37.91 -25.14 44.51
C GLY A 47 -37.15 -25.12 43.19
N PRO A 48 -37.91 -25.22 42.07
CA PRO A 48 -37.32 -25.13 40.73
C PRO A 48 -36.68 -23.73 40.51
N LYS A 49 -35.46 -23.73 39.96
CA LYS A 49 -34.71 -22.49 39.65
C LYS A 49 -35.03 -21.93 38.28
N ASN A 50 -35.87 -22.60 37.51
CA ASN A 50 -36.29 -22.18 36.16
C ASN A 50 -37.72 -22.57 35.87
N GLY A 51 -38.27 -21.96 34.85
CA GLY A 51 -39.64 -22.29 34.42
C GLY A 51 -40.04 -21.48 33.18
N THR A 52 -41.31 -21.67 32.80
CA THR A 52 -41.93 -20.99 31.65
C THR A 52 -43.05 -20.07 32.13
N PHE A 53 -43.28 -19.02 31.36
CA PHE A 53 -44.48 -18.16 31.50
C PHE A 53 -44.97 -17.80 30.10
N THR A 54 -46.27 -17.62 29.98
CA THR A 54 -46.96 -17.36 28.69
C THR A 54 -47.92 -16.19 28.85
N SER A 55 -48.34 -15.62 27.70
CA SER A 55 -49.50 -14.72 27.69
C SER A 55 -50.68 -15.40 28.37
N PRO A 56 -51.54 -14.63 29.14
CA PRO A 56 -52.66 -15.17 29.81
C PRO A 56 -53.74 -15.57 28.79
N ASP A 57 -54.55 -16.61 29.13
CA ASP A 57 -55.73 -16.93 28.36
C ASP A 57 -56.95 -16.20 29.01
N MET A 58 -57.37 -15.11 28.34
CA MET A 58 -58.39 -14.23 28.93
C MET A 58 -59.21 -13.50 27.88
N SER A 59 -60.39 -13.03 28.27
CA SER A 59 -61.26 -12.19 27.45
C SER A 59 -61.40 -10.80 28.08
N ILE A 60 -61.27 -9.78 27.28
CA ILE A 60 -61.35 -8.36 27.68
C ILE A 60 -62.60 -7.77 27.04
N PRO A 61 -63.44 -6.97 27.79
CA PRO A 61 -64.60 -6.29 27.21
C PRO A 61 -64.17 -5.29 26.10
N GLU A 62 -65.07 -5.11 25.14
CA GLU A 62 -64.82 -4.19 24.02
C GLU A 62 -64.51 -2.78 24.51
N GLY A 63 -63.47 -2.17 23.92
CA GLY A 63 -63.00 -0.83 24.29
C GLY A 63 -62.23 -0.71 25.60
N HIS A 64 -61.87 -1.82 26.22
CA HIS A 64 -61.04 -1.87 27.41
C HIS A 64 -59.65 -2.42 27.06
N SER A 65 -58.68 -2.11 27.90
CA SER A 65 -57.34 -2.65 27.84
C SER A 65 -56.94 -3.22 29.19
N ARG A 66 -55.95 -4.13 29.19
CA ARG A 66 -55.47 -4.72 30.44
C ARG A 66 -53.95 -4.84 30.43
N GLN A 67 -53.37 -4.67 31.62
CA GLN A 67 -51.97 -4.92 31.89
C GLN A 67 -51.84 -6.11 32.84
N CYS A 68 -50.98 -7.05 32.54
CA CYS A 68 -50.65 -8.19 33.37
C CYS A 68 -49.17 -8.15 33.76
N ILE A 69 -48.90 -8.30 35.04
CA ILE A 69 -47.56 -8.12 35.59
C ILE A 69 -46.99 -9.47 36.02
N TYR A 70 -45.85 -9.85 35.48
CA TYR A 70 -45.07 -11.02 35.83
C TYR A 70 -43.87 -10.56 36.64
N THR A 71 -43.87 -10.82 37.95
CA THR A 71 -42.79 -10.41 38.86
C THR A 71 -41.92 -11.60 39.21
N PHE A 72 -40.64 -11.53 38.93
CA PHE A 72 -39.65 -12.56 39.25
C PHE A 72 -38.76 -12.03 40.38
N ILE A 73 -38.71 -12.78 41.49
CA ILE A 73 -37.92 -12.42 42.71
C ILE A 73 -36.90 -13.50 43.00
N ALA A 74 -35.63 -13.18 42.81
CA ALA A 74 -34.52 -14.06 43.13
C ALA A 74 -34.19 -14.03 44.64
N SER A 75 -33.57 -15.11 45.11
CA SER A 75 -33.03 -15.19 46.48
C SER A 75 -31.75 -14.32 46.62
N GLU A 76 -31.24 -14.24 47.83
CA GLU A 76 -29.89 -13.62 48.06
C GLU A 76 -28.84 -14.36 47.23
N ASN A 77 -27.90 -13.65 46.62
CA ASN A 77 -26.90 -14.21 45.74
C ASN A 77 -27.41 -14.78 44.39
N GLU A 78 -28.62 -14.49 44.03
CA GLU A 78 -29.20 -14.86 42.73
C GLU A 78 -29.69 -13.61 41.96
N ARG A 79 -29.74 -13.74 40.65
CA ARG A 79 -30.36 -12.80 39.68
C ARG A 79 -31.36 -13.52 38.81
N VAL A 80 -32.22 -12.77 38.18
CA VAL A 80 -33.22 -13.29 37.25
C VAL A 80 -32.73 -13.16 35.82
N ARG A 81 -32.79 -14.26 35.08
CA ARG A 81 -32.61 -14.26 33.62
C ARG A 81 -33.96 -14.58 32.97
N VAL A 82 -34.37 -13.73 32.00
CA VAL A 82 -35.59 -13.95 31.21
C VAL A 82 -35.21 -13.99 29.73
N THR A 83 -35.76 -14.98 29.02
CA THR A 83 -35.60 -15.15 27.56
C THR A 83 -36.97 -15.41 26.94
N PHE A 84 -37.20 -14.99 25.71
CA PHE A 84 -38.40 -15.21 24.97
C PHE A 84 -38.19 -16.22 23.82
N GLY A 85 -38.96 -17.26 23.79
CA GLY A 85 -39.00 -18.26 22.74
C GLY A 85 -39.93 -17.84 21.59
N ARG A 86 -41.22 -17.90 21.84
CA ARG A 86 -42.27 -17.43 20.91
C ARG A 86 -42.60 -15.99 21.24
N PHE A 87 -42.81 -15.16 20.20
CA PHE A 87 -43.18 -13.74 20.40
C PHE A 87 -43.90 -13.25 19.14
N ASN A 88 -45.19 -12.93 19.28
CA ASN A 88 -46.02 -12.43 18.17
C ASN A 88 -47.17 -11.58 18.75
N LEU A 89 -46.87 -10.30 18.99
CA LEU A 89 -47.81 -9.31 19.54
C LEU A 89 -48.31 -8.39 18.43
N ARG A 90 -49.52 -7.87 18.53
CA ARG A 90 -50.05 -6.90 17.57
C ARG A 90 -49.38 -5.55 17.76
N GLY A 91 -48.92 -4.99 16.67
CA GLY A 91 -48.28 -3.70 16.67
C GLY A 91 -46.97 -3.70 15.87
N ALA A 92 -46.40 -2.53 15.69
CA ALA A 92 -45.12 -2.34 15.05
C ALA A 92 -44.24 -1.44 15.94
N SER A 93 -42.98 -1.83 16.11
CA SER A 93 -41.98 -0.97 16.75
C SER A 93 -41.66 0.22 15.84
N PRO A 94 -41.44 1.44 16.38
CA PRO A 94 -41.32 1.75 17.80
C PRO A 94 -42.64 2.09 18.52
N GLU A 95 -43.76 2.27 17.85
CA GLU A 95 -45.00 2.83 18.44
C GLU A 95 -45.65 1.88 19.41
N CYS A 96 -45.72 0.59 19.14
CA CYS A 96 -46.30 -0.45 19.98
C CYS A 96 -47.65 -0.03 20.60
N ASN A 97 -48.68 0.36 19.80
CA ASN A 97 -49.91 1.00 20.27
C ASN A 97 -50.97 0.00 20.78
N HIS A 98 -50.87 -1.28 20.48
CA HIS A 98 -51.90 -2.28 20.74
C HIS A 98 -51.49 -3.30 21.82
N GLU A 99 -50.51 -4.13 21.49
CA GLU A 99 -49.98 -5.12 22.39
C GLU A 99 -48.50 -4.96 22.53
N TYR A 100 -48.00 -4.94 23.75
CA TYR A 100 -46.58 -4.84 24.01
C TYR A 100 -46.15 -5.43 25.33
N ILE A 101 -44.87 -5.74 25.44
CA ILE A 101 -44.23 -6.08 26.67
C ILE A 101 -43.27 -4.96 27.07
N ASP A 102 -43.45 -4.45 28.28
CA ASP A 102 -42.49 -3.58 28.93
C ASP A 102 -41.63 -4.38 29.89
N LEU A 103 -40.29 -4.20 29.80
CA LEU A 103 -39.33 -4.89 30.62
C LEU A 103 -38.68 -3.95 31.67
N TYR A 104 -38.59 -4.41 32.90
CA TYR A 104 -37.94 -3.69 33.99
C TYR A 104 -36.94 -4.63 34.68
N ALA A 105 -35.66 -4.43 34.44
CA ALA A 105 -34.59 -5.29 34.94
C ALA A 105 -33.71 -4.63 36.02
N GLU A 106 -34.00 -3.36 36.37
CA GLU A 106 -33.19 -2.52 37.25
C GLU A 106 -33.94 -2.20 38.55
N ILE A 107 -34.73 -3.15 39.06
CA ILE A 107 -35.56 -3.01 40.26
C ILE A 107 -34.75 -3.46 41.48
N GLU A 108 -34.48 -2.55 42.39
CA GLU A 108 -33.77 -2.87 43.63
C GLU A 108 -34.65 -3.65 44.61
N ASP A 109 -35.93 -3.19 44.80
CA ASP A 109 -36.90 -3.80 45.70
C ASP A 109 -38.21 -4.02 44.97
N ALA A 110 -38.82 -5.18 45.14
CA ALA A 110 -40.11 -5.55 44.53
C ALA A 110 -41.30 -4.66 44.97
N SER A 111 -41.11 -3.83 45.98
CA SER A 111 -42.10 -2.84 46.45
C SER A 111 -42.08 -1.53 45.66
N MET A 112 -41.11 -1.31 44.79
CA MET A 112 -40.98 -0.09 43.99
C MET A 112 -42.15 0.02 42.99
N GLU A 113 -42.70 1.23 42.87
CA GLU A 113 -43.69 1.54 41.85
C GLU A 113 -43.04 1.55 40.45
N LEU A 114 -43.55 0.76 39.48
CA LEU A 114 -43.01 0.64 38.13
C LEU A 114 -42.88 1.95 37.40
N ILE A 115 -43.75 2.96 37.69
CA ILE A 115 -43.68 4.30 37.11
C ILE A 115 -42.36 5.03 37.44
N ARG A 116 -41.73 4.70 38.55
CA ARG A 116 -40.46 5.30 39.03
C ARG A 116 -39.26 4.47 38.71
N THR A 117 -39.47 3.28 38.13
CA THR A 117 -38.41 2.35 37.85
C THR A 117 -37.81 2.64 36.46
N PRO A 118 -36.49 2.56 36.27
CA PRO A 118 -35.89 2.67 34.99
C PRO A 118 -36.49 1.70 33.96
N PHE A 119 -36.89 2.22 32.84
CA PHE A 119 -37.55 1.49 31.78
C PHE A 119 -36.54 0.75 30.89
N GLY A 120 -36.62 -0.57 30.86
CA GLY A 120 -35.68 -1.45 30.15
C GLY A 120 -36.06 -1.74 28.70
N GLY A 121 -37.24 -1.32 28.24
CA GLY A 121 -37.61 -1.44 26.84
C GLY A 121 -39.06 -1.90 26.61
N ARG A 122 -39.66 -1.42 25.48
CA ARG A 122 -40.99 -1.81 24.99
C ARG A 122 -40.88 -2.62 23.71
N TYR A 123 -41.54 -3.77 23.68
CA TYR A 123 -41.45 -4.76 22.59
C TYR A 123 -42.81 -5.17 22.08
N CYS A 124 -42.99 -5.16 20.76
CA CYS A 124 -44.18 -5.63 20.06
C CYS A 124 -43.82 -6.21 18.68
N GLY A 125 -44.82 -6.69 17.97
CA GLY A 125 -44.64 -7.32 16.69
C GLY A 125 -44.07 -8.74 16.81
N ARG A 126 -43.19 -9.10 15.89
CA ARG A 126 -42.51 -10.42 15.85
C ARG A 126 -41.07 -10.40 16.35
N TYR A 127 -40.59 -9.21 16.70
CA TYR A 127 -39.21 -9.04 17.20
C TYR A 127 -39.19 -9.30 18.71
N ARG A 128 -38.66 -10.48 19.04
CA ARG A 128 -38.54 -10.85 20.45
C ARG A 128 -37.41 -10.06 21.14
N PRO A 129 -37.61 -9.63 22.39
CA PRO A 129 -36.56 -9.05 23.18
C PRO A 129 -35.37 -10.02 23.30
N ARG A 130 -34.12 -9.50 23.29
CA ARG A 130 -32.98 -10.32 23.70
C ARG A 130 -33.05 -10.66 25.18
N ASN A 131 -32.24 -11.65 25.57
CA ASN A 131 -32.12 -12.05 26.96
C ASN A 131 -31.97 -10.85 27.87
N ARG A 132 -32.72 -10.85 28.98
CA ARG A 132 -32.59 -9.86 30.03
C ARG A 132 -32.09 -10.54 31.30
N ILE A 133 -31.15 -9.91 31.98
CA ILE A 133 -30.63 -10.32 33.27
C ILE A 133 -30.83 -9.15 34.22
N SER A 134 -31.44 -9.42 35.36
CA SER A 134 -31.70 -8.36 36.35
C SER A 134 -30.40 -7.80 36.94
N MET A 135 -30.34 -6.49 37.15
CA MET A 135 -29.25 -5.83 37.83
C MET A 135 -29.20 -6.22 39.31
N TYR A 136 -30.39 -6.35 39.90
CA TYR A 136 -30.63 -6.73 41.31
C TYR A 136 -31.39 -8.05 41.40
N LYS A 137 -32.15 -8.29 42.47
CA LYS A 137 -32.88 -9.52 42.70
C LYS A 137 -34.20 -9.58 41.94
N THR A 138 -34.73 -8.47 41.45
CA THR A 138 -36.07 -8.41 40.89
C THR A 138 -36.04 -8.07 39.40
N LEU A 139 -36.91 -8.75 38.62
CA LEU A 139 -37.19 -8.43 37.23
C LEU A 139 -38.70 -8.46 37.03
N VAL A 140 -39.24 -7.48 36.32
CA VAL A 140 -40.65 -7.41 35.98
C VAL A 140 -40.87 -7.36 34.50
N VAL A 141 -41.86 -8.15 34.04
CA VAL A 141 -42.37 -8.16 32.67
C VAL A 141 -43.81 -7.70 32.73
N ALA A 142 -44.14 -6.54 32.20
CA ALA A 142 -45.52 -6.03 32.14
C ALA A 142 -46.05 -6.17 30.73
N PHE A 143 -47.04 -7.03 30.56
CA PHE A 143 -47.73 -7.27 29.29
C PHE A 143 -48.99 -6.42 29.21
N TYR A 144 -49.08 -5.58 28.20
CA TYR A 144 -50.24 -4.74 27.90
C TYR A 144 -50.96 -5.27 26.64
N THR A 145 -52.27 -5.27 26.67
CA THR A 145 -53.10 -5.68 25.53
C THR A 145 -54.47 -4.99 25.50
N ASP A 146 -54.96 -4.66 24.32
CA ASP A 146 -56.35 -4.22 24.04
C ASP A 146 -57.14 -5.24 23.20
N GLU A 147 -56.62 -6.49 23.06
CA GLU A 147 -57.22 -7.56 22.34
C GLU A 147 -58.38 -8.19 23.14
N ARG A 148 -59.54 -8.43 22.46
CA ARG A 148 -60.73 -9.03 23.11
C ARG A 148 -60.48 -10.46 23.62
N HIS A 149 -59.73 -11.24 22.87
CA HIS A 149 -59.40 -12.63 23.20
C HIS A 149 -57.91 -12.85 23.13
N VAL A 150 -57.27 -12.85 24.24
CA VAL A 150 -55.84 -13.16 24.37
C VAL A 150 -55.66 -14.63 24.58
N THR A 151 -54.78 -15.27 23.86
CA THR A 151 -54.40 -16.66 24.01
C THR A 151 -53.02 -16.83 24.57
N SER A 152 -52.75 -18.00 25.17
CA SER A 152 -51.41 -18.33 25.67
C SER A 152 -50.33 -18.46 24.60
N GLU A 153 -50.71 -18.27 23.35
CA GLU A 153 -49.82 -18.38 22.18
C GLU A 153 -49.17 -17.03 21.73
N ALA A 154 -49.59 -15.88 22.29
CA ALA A 154 -49.08 -14.57 21.91
C ALA A 154 -47.59 -14.43 22.24
N PHE A 155 -47.16 -14.88 23.40
CA PHE A 155 -45.77 -15.05 23.75
C PHE A 155 -45.50 -16.21 24.70
N GLU A 156 -44.28 -16.74 24.65
CA GLU A 156 -43.72 -17.70 25.59
C GLU A 156 -42.37 -17.24 26.06
N GLY A 157 -42.20 -17.13 27.36
CA GLY A 157 -40.95 -16.75 28.02
C GLY A 157 -40.42 -17.85 28.93
N PHE A 158 -39.14 -17.87 29.12
CA PHE A 158 -38.39 -18.74 30.02
C PHE A 158 -37.69 -17.88 31.07
N TYR A 159 -37.82 -18.22 32.32
CA TYR A 159 -37.09 -17.57 33.39
C TYR A 159 -36.14 -18.55 34.08
N GLU A 160 -35.07 -18.02 34.64
CA GLU A 160 -34.08 -18.78 35.39
C GLU A 160 -33.46 -17.89 36.47
N PHE A 161 -33.35 -18.45 37.67
CA PHE A 161 -32.63 -17.82 38.77
C PHE A 161 -31.19 -18.30 38.75
N ILE A 162 -30.29 -17.37 38.39
CA ILE A 162 -28.87 -17.62 38.13
C ILE A 162 -28.01 -17.09 39.29
N ASN A 163 -26.86 -17.72 39.50
CA ASN A 163 -25.92 -17.31 40.58
C ASN A 163 -25.34 -15.90 40.30
N ALA A 164 -25.56 -14.98 41.25
CA ALA A 164 -25.07 -13.60 41.11
C ALA A 164 -23.53 -13.47 41.31
N SER A 165 -22.87 -14.47 41.91
CA SER A 165 -21.42 -14.44 42.15
C SER A 165 -20.59 -14.29 40.83
N GLN A 166 -21.13 -14.74 39.70
CA GLN A 166 -20.49 -14.60 38.41
C GLN A 166 -20.40 -13.15 37.91
N TYR A 167 -21.09 -12.20 38.54
CA TYR A 167 -21.11 -10.76 38.26
C TYR A 167 -20.32 -9.96 39.28
N VAL A 168 -19.75 -10.59 40.31
CA VAL A 168 -18.91 -9.96 41.33
C VAL A 168 -17.46 -10.19 40.95
N LEU A 169 -16.71 -9.11 40.78
CA LEU A 169 -15.30 -9.16 40.47
C LEU A 169 -14.48 -8.60 41.64
N GLY A 170 -13.61 -9.41 42.25
CA GLY A 170 -12.72 -8.96 43.33
C GLY A 170 -13.47 -8.33 44.50
N THR A 171 -13.08 -7.13 44.92
CA THR A 171 -13.69 -6.40 46.06
C THR A 171 -14.66 -5.35 45.50
N PRO A 172 -15.98 -5.42 45.84
CA PRO A 172 -16.96 -4.43 45.40
C PRO A 172 -16.71 -3.05 46.07
N SER A 173 -16.99 -1.99 45.30
CA SER A 173 -16.98 -0.62 45.82
C SER A 173 -18.28 -0.33 46.57
N PRO A 174 -18.23 0.37 47.69
CA PRO A 174 -19.46 0.72 48.43
C PRO A 174 -20.35 1.75 47.68
N ASP A 175 -19.78 2.51 46.75
CA ASP A 175 -20.44 3.64 46.10
C ASP A 175 -21.17 3.24 44.81
N SER A 176 -20.97 2.00 44.32
CA SER A 176 -21.56 1.56 43.04
C SER A 176 -21.71 0.05 42.98
N VAL A 177 -22.88 -0.42 42.55
CA VAL A 177 -23.20 -1.87 42.46
C VAL A 177 -22.44 -2.58 41.32
N CYS A 178 -21.79 -1.83 40.43
CA CYS A 178 -21.04 -2.41 39.33
C CYS A 178 -19.58 -1.95 39.28
N SER A 179 -19.06 -1.42 40.41
CA SER A 179 -17.66 -1.03 40.50
C SER A 179 -16.87 -1.98 41.42
N PHE A 180 -15.69 -2.38 40.95
CA PHE A 180 -14.89 -3.44 41.58
C PHE A 180 -13.42 -3.10 41.60
N THR A 181 -12.70 -3.64 42.60
CA THR A 181 -11.24 -3.57 42.67
C THR A 181 -10.66 -4.98 42.77
N VAL A 182 -9.79 -5.31 41.84
CA VAL A 182 -9.06 -6.57 41.77
C VAL A 182 -7.61 -6.34 42.20
N PHE A 183 -7.15 -7.12 43.16
CA PHE A 183 -5.78 -7.09 43.63
C PHE A 183 -5.03 -8.32 43.14
N SER A 184 -3.85 -8.17 42.56
CA SER A 184 -3.04 -9.28 42.05
C SER A 184 -2.62 -10.30 43.12
N ASP A 185 -2.53 -9.90 44.42
CA ASP A 185 -2.22 -10.80 45.52
C ASP A 185 -3.36 -11.75 45.85
N LYS A 186 -4.60 -11.42 45.46
CA LYS A 186 -5.78 -12.26 45.67
C LYS A 186 -6.16 -13.05 44.42
N GLN A 187 -6.00 -12.45 43.26
CA GLN A 187 -6.39 -13.07 41.99
C GLN A 187 -5.51 -12.56 40.85
N GLN A 188 -4.67 -13.44 40.31
CA GLN A 188 -3.75 -13.08 39.20
C GLN A 188 -4.40 -13.11 37.83
N THR A 189 -5.43 -13.93 37.64
CA THR A 189 -6.15 -14.06 36.38
C THR A 189 -7.63 -14.21 36.63
N GLY A 190 -8.45 -13.82 35.69
CA GLY A 190 -9.90 -14.05 35.78
C GLY A 190 -10.69 -13.38 34.65
N GLU A 191 -11.99 -13.53 34.76
CA GLU A 191 -12.94 -12.91 33.83
C GLU A 191 -13.50 -11.63 34.44
N PHE A 192 -13.74 -10.64 33.58
CA PHE A 192 -14.51 -9.44 33.90
C PHE A 192 -15.58 -9.20 32.84
N LYS A 193 -16.71 -8.66 33.22
CA LYS A 193 -17.81 -8.47 32.29
C LYS A 193 -18.72 -7.31 32.69
N SER A 194 -19.49 -6.79 31.74
CA SER A 194 -20.50 -5.79 32.02
C SER A 194 -21.61 -6.37 32.92
N PRO A 195 -22.33 -5.52 33.68
CA PRO A 195 -23.16 -5.96 34.80
C PRO A 195 -24.22 -7.03 34.47
N THR A 196 -24.74 -7.05 33.27
CA THR A 196 -25.83 -7.95 32.84
C THR A 196 -25.45 -8.82 31.63
N TYR A 197 -24.16 -8.96 31.34
CA TYR A 197 -23.68 -9.80 30.21
C TYR A 197 -24.05 -11.30 30.44
N PRO A 198 -24.51 -12.02 29.42
CA PRO A 198 -24.72 -11.67 28.02
C PRO A 198 -26.10 -11.08 27.65
N GLY A 199 -26.85 -10.65 28.66
CA GLY A 199 -28.11 -9.91 28.43
C GLY A 199 -27.82 -8.45 28.03
N ALA A 200 -28.86 -7.79 27.52
CA ALA A 200 -28.72 -6.38 27.20
C ALA A 200 -28.44 -5.54 28.45
N TYR A 201 -27.49 -4.64 28.33
CA TYR A 201 -27.04 -3.83 29.49
C TYR A 201 -27.98 -2.65 29.76
N PRO A 202 -28.09 -2.22 31.05
CA PRO A 202 -28.92 -1.09 31.45
C PRO A 202 -28.40 0.26 30.95
N LYS A 203 -29.30 1.24 30.98
CA LYS A 203 -29.00 2.66 30.74
C LYS A 203 -28.47 3.31 32.01
N ASN A 204 -27.81 4.45 31.85
CA ASN A 204 -27.37 5.31 32.97
C ASN A 204 -26.44 4.61 33.97
N LEU A 205 -25.53 3.75 33.46
CA LEU A 205 -24.49 3.11 34.27
C LEU A 205 -23.21 3.95 34.28
N ASP A 206 -22.53 3.91 35.42
CA ASP A 206 -21.15 4.31 35.60
C ASP A 206 -20.43 3.24 36.47
N CYS A 207 -19.83 2.29 35.76
CA CYS A 207 -19.16 1.15 36.39
C CYS A 207 -17.65 1.31 36.26
N PHE A 208 -16.92 1.08 37.33
CA PHE A 208 -15.48 1.26 37.38
C PHE A 208 -14.78 -0.02 37.83
N TYR A 209 -13.95 -0.61 37.00
CA TYR A 209 -13.16 -1.80 37.27
C TYR A 209 -11.70 -1.40 37.44
N ARG A 210 -11.13 -1.56 38.61
CA ARG A 210 -9.74 -1.25 38.95
C ARG A 210 -8.95 -2.54 39.10
N PHE A 211 -7.84 -2.62 38.35
CA PHE A 211 -6.90 -3.74 38.43
C PHE A 211 -5.58 -3.23 39.04
N LEU A 212 -5.24 -3.70 40.20
CA LEU A 212 -4.09 -3.26 40.99
C LEU A 212 -3.08 -4.40 41.11
N GLY A 213 -1.96 -4.25 40.42
CA GLY A 213 -0.83 -5.17 40.46
C GLY A 213 0.19 -4.83 41.54
N LYS A 214 1.15 -5.72 41.74
CA LYS A 214 2.34 -5.48 42.55
C LYS A 214 3.42 -4.80 41.69
N LYS A 215 4.38 -4.22 42.38
CA LYS A 215 5.55 -3.65 41.74
C LYS A 215 6.20 -4.66 40.76
N ASN A 216 6.48 -4.22 39.53
CA ASN A 216 7.02 -4.98 38.41
C ASN A 216 6.02 -5.97 37.74
N GLU A 217 4.75 -6.00 38.13
CA GLU A 217 3.70 -6.66 37.39
C GLU A 217 3.10 -5.66 36.39
N ARG A 218 2.63 -6.15 35.27
CA ARG A 218 1.78 -5.40 34.31
C ARG A 218 0.46 -6.14 34.15
N VAL A 219 -0.54 -5.45 33.68
CA VAL A 219 -1.90 -5.98 33.49
C VAL A 219 -2.20 -6.10 32.01
N ARG A 220 -2.64 -7.27 31.60
CA ARG A 220 -3.21 -7.52 30.28
C ARG A 220 -4.73 -7.68 30.41
N LEU A 221 -5.46 -6.90 29.63
CA LEU A 221 -6.92 -7.00 29.47
C LEU A 221 -7.21 -7.46 28.04
N GLU A 222 -7.95 -8.54 27.89
CA GLU A 222 -8.40 -9.07 26.61
C GLU A 222 -9.91 -9.14 26.56
N PHE A 223 -10.53 -8.37 25.67
CA PHE A 223 -11.96 -8.39 25.48
C PHE A 223 -12.34 -9.51 24.51
N MET A 224 -12.97 -10.55 25.04
CA MET A 224 -13.38 -11.74 24.28
C MET A 224 -14.66 -11.47 23.47
N ASP A 225 -15.55 -10.67 24.01
CA ASP A 225 -16.76 -10.16 23.34
C ASP A 225 -16.95 -8.69 23.71
N PHE A 226 -17.26 -7.86 22.73
CA PHE A 226 -17.48 -6.44 22.92
C PHE A 226 -18.54 -5.92 21.94
N ASP A 227 -19.71 -5.57 22.49
CA ASP A 227 -20.89 -5.19 21.71
C ASP A 227 -21.62 -4.03 22.41
N LEU A 228 -21.22 -2.79 22.11
CA LEU A 228 -21.87 -1.57 22.59
C LEU A 228 -22.57 -0.82 21.45
N VAL A 229 -23.39 0.13 21.79
CA VAL A 229 -24.03 1.03 20.83
C VAL A 229 -22.95 1.78 20.03
N PHE A 230 -23.05 1.74 18.71
CA PHE A 230 -22.18 2.49 17.83
C PHE A 230 -22.85 3.81 17.41
N GLY A 231 -22.22 4.92 17.71
CA GLY A 231 -22.69 6.26 17.34
C GLY A 231 -21.68 7.04 16.50
N GLY A 232 -20.63 6.37 15.98
CA GLY A 232 -19.53 6.99 15.26
C GLY A 232 -18.18 6.85 15.95
N ALA A 233 -17.13 7.32 15.31
CA ALA A 233 -15.73 7.16 15.76
C ALA A 233 -15.43 7.81 17.14
N HIS A 234 -16.20 8.81 17.55
CA HIS A 234 -16.00 9.51 18.83
C HIS A 234 -16.83 8.94 20.00
N CYS A 235 -17.51 7.82 19.81
CA CYS A 235 -18.31 7.15 20.84
C CYS A 235 -19.23 8.11 21.63
N PRO A 236 -20.19 8.81 20.98
CA PRO A 236 -20.99 9.85 21.65
C PRO A 236 -22.07 9.32 22.59
N PHE A 237 -22.30 8.03 22.63
CA PHE A 237 -23.35 7.40 23.43
C PHE A 237 -22.76 6.57 24.57
N ASP A 238 -22.71 5.25 24.39
CA ASP A 238 -22.19 4.33 25.38
C ASP A 238 -20.77 3.96 25.03
N TYR A 239 -19.90 3.91 26.02
CA TYR A 239 -18.49 3.64 25.77
C TYR A 239 -17.79 3.00 26.99
N VAL A 240 -16.69 2.36 26.67
CA VAL A 240 -15.67 1.92 27.62
C VAL A 240 -14.46 2.83 27.48
N LYS A 241 -14.02 3.48 28.55
CA LYS A 241 -12.73 4.15 28.67
C LYS A 241 -11.76 3.28 29.45
N VAL A 242 -10.53 3.22 28.99
CA VAL A 242 -9.47 2.53 29.69
C VAL A 242 -8.38 3.54 30.04
N TYR A 243 -8.00 3.59 31.31
CA TYR A 243 -7.00 4.52 31.85
C TYR A 243 -5.77 3.74 32.32
N ASP A 244 -4.61 4.31 32.05
CA ASP A 244 -3.30 3.79 32.47
C ASP A 244 -2.98 4.21 33.90
N GLY A 245 -3.76 3.69 34.83
CA GLY A 245 -3.75 4.02 36.25
C GLY A 245 -5.05 3.62 36.93
N ILE A 246 -5.34 4.20 38.11
CA ILE A 246 -6.45 3.79 39.00
C ILE A 246 -7.64 4.78 39.02
N THR A 247 -7.49 5.95 38.43
CA THR A 247 -8.47 7.03 38.45
C THR A 247 -8.78 7.56 37.02
N THR A 248 -9.81 8.38 36.89
CA THR A 248 -10.15 9.06 35.64
C THR A 248 -9.23 10.24 35.32
N GLU A 249 -8.34 10.64 36.24
CA GLU A 249 -7.33 11.68 36.03
C GLU A 249 -6.04 11.10 35.43
N ASP A 250 -5.89 9.78 35.50
CA ASP A 250 -4.74 9.09 34.89
C ASP A 250 -4.82 9.12 33.35
N PRO A 251 -3.71 8.93 32.66
CA PRO A 251 -3.67 8.98 31.20
C PRO A 251 -4.65 8.02 30.54
N LEU A 252 -5.45 8.55 29.61
CA LEU A 252 -6.40 7.75 28.82
C LEU A 252 -5.64 6.89 27.79
N ILE A 253 -5.85 5.58 27.80
CA ILE A 253 -5.38 4.66 26.77
C ILE A 253 -6.28 4.74 25.55
N GLY A 254 -7.61 4.66 25.74
CA GLY A 254 -8.55 4.72 24.64
C GLY A 254 -10.01 4.75 25.07
N THR A 255 -10.87 5.11 24.12
CA THR A 255 -12.35 5.08 24.26
C THR A 255 -12.90 4.14 23.20
N TYR A 256 -13.68 3.16 23.61
CA TYR A 256 -14.14 2.06 22.76
C TYR A 256 -15.66 1.97 22.78
N CYS A 257 -16.27 1.80 21.60
CA CYS A 257 -17.70 1.57 21.42
C CYS A 257 -17.97 0.73 20.17
N GLY A 258 -19.25 0.41 19.90
CA GLY A 258 -19.61 -0.48 18.80
C GLY A 258 -19.15 -1.92 19.04
N GLN A 259 -18.83 -2.61 17.96
CA GLN A 259 -18.27 -3.96 18.03
C GLN A 259 -16.75 -3.90 17.87
N GLN A 260 -16.03 -4.43 18.85
CA GLN A 260 -14.58 -4.55 18.81
C GLN A 260 -14.19 -6.03 18.67
N ARG A 261 -13.15 -6.30 17.88
CA ARG A 261 -12.58 -7.64 17.70
C ARG A 261 -11.10 -7.60 18.08
N ASN A 262 -10.65 -8.62 18.78
CA ASN A 262 -9.24 -8.78 19.18
C ASN A 262 -8.70 -7.58 19.98
N LEU A 263 -9.53 -6.96 20.81
CA LEU A 263 -9.12 -5.84 21.63
C LEU A 263 -8.32 -6.37 22.84
N VAL A 264 -7.01 -6.16 22.79
CA VAL A 264 -6.07 -6.49 23.86
C VAL A 264 -5.38 -5.20 24.30
N ILE A 265 -5.35 -4.97 25.62
CA ILE A 265 -4.79 -3.75 26.21
C ILE A 265 -3.83 -4.15 27.31
N TYR A 266 -2.65 -3.51 27.33
CA TYR A 266 -1.63 -3.67 28.38
C TYR A 266 -1.48 -2.37 29.15
N SER A 267 -1.34 -2.46 30.47
CA SER A 267 -0.94 -1.32 31.29
C SER A 267 0.53 -0.96 31.05
N SER A 268 0.89 0.32 31.23
CA SER A 268 2.30 0.72 31.19
C SER A 268 3.03 0.40 32.49
N ALA A 269 2.30 0.44 33.63
CA ALA A 269 2.78 0.13 34.95
C ALA A 269 1.89 -0.96 35.62
N GLU A 270 1.95 -1.08 36.93
CA GLU A 270 1.25 -2.11 37.67
C GLU A 270 -0.28 -1.98 37.71
N ASN A 271 -0.85 -0.85 37.30
CA ASN A 271 -2.28 -0.58 37.44
C ASN A 271 -2.93 -0.21 36.11
N VAL A 272 -4.20 -0.61 35.95
CA VAL A 272 -5.06 -0.19 34.86
C VAL A 272 -6.51 -0.12 35.33
N SER A 273 -7.30 0.75 34.79
CA SER A 273 -8.72 0.80 35.10
C SER A 273 -9.59 0.93 33.86
N VAL A 274 -10.80 0.40 33.97
CA VAL A 274 -11.82 0.35 32.94
C VAL A 274 -13.07 1.03 33.46
N GLN A 275 -13.53 2.08 32.81
CA GLN A 275 -14.78 2.76 33.08
C GLN A 275 -15.80 2.44 32.00
N PHE A 276 -16.96 1.90 32.38
CA PHE A 276 -18.05 1.62 31.47
C PHE A 276 -19.20 2.60 31.74
N ILE A 277 -19.48 3.45 30.76
CA ILE A 277 -20.53 4.47 30.87
C ILE A 277 -21.63 4.21 29.83
N THR A 278 -22.87 4.25 30.31
CA THR A 278 -24.05 4.22 29.46
C THR A 278 -24.93 5.43 29.73
N LEU A 279 -25.37 6.09 28.67
CA LEU A 279 -26.18 7.30 28.79
C LEU A 279 -27.67 6.98 28.97
N GLN A 280 -28.41 7.95 29.52
CA GLN A 280 -29.86 7.90 29.55
C GLN A 280 -30.39 8.18 28.12
N ARG A 281 -30.88 7.15 27.46
CA ARG A 281 -31.36 7.20 26.06
C ARG A 281 -32.87 6.99 26.02
N THR A 282 -33.52 7.64 25.05
CA THR A 282 -34.90 7.33 24.70
C THR A 282 -34.99 6.07 23.82
N ALA A 283 -33.99 5.84 22.96
CA ALA A 283 -33.88 4.65 22.15
C ALA A 283 -33.33 3.46 22.94
N GLU A 284 -33.89 2.30 22.72
CA GLU A 284 -33.46 1.06 23.35
C GLU A 284 -32.26 0.50 22.62
N SER A 285 -31.34 -0.11 23.36
CA SER A 285 -30.29 -0.91 22.76
C SER A 285 -30.45 -2.36 23.24
N GLU A 286 -30.20 -3.25 22.32
CA GLU A 286 -30.12 -4.69 22.59
C GLU A 286 -28.68 -5.17 22.66
N ASN A 287 -27.73 -4.27 22.78
CA ASN A 287 -26.30 -4.60 22.86
C ASN A 287 -25.99 -5.31 24.17
N ARG A 288 -25.10 -6.30 24.11
CA ARG A 288 -24.81 -7.22 25.25
C ARG A 288 -23.83 -6.66 26.25
N GLY A 289 -23.08 -5.63 25.89
CA GLY A 289 -21.95 -5.16 26.68
C GLY A 289 -20.66 -5.88 26.31
N PHE A 290 -19.89 -6.26 27.32
CA PHE A 290 -18.59 -6.90 27.08
C PHE A 290 -18.33 -8.04 28.07
N SER A 291 -17.48 -8.96 27.66
CA SER A 291 -16.81 -9.95 28.48
C SER A 291 -15.32 -9.98 28.11
N GLY A 292 -14.46 -10.02 29.11
CA GLY A 292 -13.01 -10.05 28.92
C GLY A 292 -12.32 -10.92 29.95
N HIS A 293 -11.03 -11.09 29.72
CA HIS A 293 -10.10 -11.78 30.60
C HIS A 293 -9.00 -10.81 31.05
N PHE A 294 -8.62 -10.86 32.31
CA PHE A 294 -7.48 -10.10 32.83
C PHE A 294 -6.38 -11.03 33.35
N GLU A 295 -5.15 -10.56 33.24
CA GLU A 295 -3.97 -11.27 33.72
C GLU A 295 -2.95 -10.26 34.25
N PHE A 296 -2.50 -10.50 35.51
CA PHE A 296 -1.32 -9.84 36.09
C PHE A 296 -0.11 -10.73 35.89
N ASN A 297 0.93 -10.17 35.28
CA ASN A 297 2.14 -10.94 35.04
C ASN A 297 3.39 -10.05 35.06
N ASN A 298 4.47 -10.56 35.69
CA ASN A 298 5.78 -9.92 35.68
C ASN A 298 6.67 -10.34 34.49
N SER A 299 6.19 -11.31 33.68
CA SER A 299 6.89 -11.75 32.46
C SER A 299 6.54 -10.94 31.19
N PHE A 300 5.57 -10.04 31.27
CA PHE A 300 5.30 -9.11 30.19
C PHE A 300 6.50 -8.19 29.94
N VAL A 301 6.67 -7.74 28.69
CA VAL A 301 7.85 -6.94 28.29
C VAL A 301 8.03 -5.74 29.22
N SER A 302 9.23 -5.62 29.84
CA SER A 302 9.60 -4.42 30.60
C SER A 302 9.79 -3.24 29.65
N LEU A 303 9.25 -2.08 29.99
CA LEU A 303 9.36 -0.86 29.18
C LEU A 303 10.65 -0.07 29.40
N GLU A 304 11.57 -0.54 30.27
CA GLU A 304 12.81 0.16 30.57
C GLU A 304 13.67 0.43 29.34
N PHE A 305 13.63 -0.47 28.33
CA PHE A 305 14.40 -0.27 27.09
C PHE A 305 13.89 0.92 26.25
N ILE A 306 12.61 1.29 26.37
CA ILE A 306 12.05 2.48 25.72
C ILE A 306 12.55 3.75 26.42
N GLY A 307 12.67 3.74 27.75
CA GLY A 307 13.23 4.86 28.52
C GLY A 307 14.73 5.10 28.30
N GLN A 308 15.46 4.16 27.70
CA GLN A 308 16.88 4.31 27.34
C GLN A 308 17.10 5.03 26.02
N ASN A 309 16.04 5.31 25.28
CA ASN A 309 16.06 6.06 24.04
C ASN A 309 15.09 7.26 24.15
N ASP A 310 14.97 8.04 23.09
CA ASP A 310 14.00 9.15 23.01
C ASP A 310 12.58 8.69 22.63
N GLY A 311 12.29 7.40 22.76
CA GLY A 311 11.00 6.80 22.43
C GLY A 311 9.95 7.05 23.51
N GLU A 312 8.71 7.18 23.07
CA GLU A 312 7.53 7.23 23.92
C GLU A 312 6.73 5.94 23.74
N HIS A 313 6.38 5.28 24.85
CA HIS A 313 5.54 4.10 24.82
C HIS A 313 4.14 4.44 24.33
N ILE A 314 3.62 3.67 23.41
CA ILE A 314 2.23 3.76 22.95
C ILE A 314 1.35 3.04 23.96
N ARG A 315 0.68 3.83 24.82
CA ARG A 315 -0.12 3.29 25.91
C ARG A 315 -1.18 2.29 25.40
N GLY A 316 -1.40 1.27 26.19
CA GLY A 316 -2.34 0.20 25.84
C GLY A 316 -1.74 -0.94 25.02
N THR A 317 -0.52 -0.79 24.50
CA THR A 317 0.22 -1.84 23.82
C THR A 317 1.20 -2.53 24.75
N GLU A 318 1.68 -3.71 24.39
CA GLU A 318 2.66 -4.40 25.21
C GLU A 318 4.00 -3.66 25.24
N CYS A 319 4.51 -3.24 24.08
CA CYS A 319 5.84 -2.62 23.92
C CYS A 319 5.98 -1.72 22.70
N ASP A 320 4.88 -1.33 22.06
CA ASP A 320 4.95 -0.44 20.92
C ASP A 320 5.44 0.94 21.31
N GLN A 321 6.27 1.55 20.47
CA GLN A 321 6.86 2.84 20.76
C GLN A 321 6.90 3.75 19.56
N LYS A 322 6.90 5.05 19.85
CA LYS A 322 6.99 6.12 18.86
C LYS A 322 8.20 7.00 19.17
N ILE A 323 9.00 7.24 18.17
CA ILE A 323 10.16 8.13 18.20
C ILE A 323 9.90 9.28 17.24
N LEU A 324 9.87 10.50 17.76
CA LEU A 324 9.63 11.71 16.96
C LEU A 324 10.92 12.50 16.79
N SER A 325 11.13 13.01 15.60
CA SER A 325 12.27 13.90 15.33
C SER A 325 12.14 15.19 16.13
N LYS A 326 13.29 15.65 16.67
CA LYS A 326 13.48 16.95 17.29
C LYS A 326 14.26 17.90 16.36
N LYS A 327 14.12 17.73 15.04
CA LYS A 327 14.86 18.35 13.95
C LYS A 327 16.31 17.87 13.85
N GLU A 328 16.62 17.15 12.77
CA GLU A 328 17.98 16.61 12.51
C GLU A 328 18.58 15.86 13.71
N SER A 329 17.71 15.23 14.50
CA SER A 329 18.09 14.50 15.70
C SER A 329 18.51 13.07 15.40
N SER A 330 19.28 12.50 16.28
CA SER A 330 19.68 11.09 16.21
C SER A 330 19.65 10.45 17.58
N GLY A 331 19.49 9.15 17.61
CA GLY A 331 19.47 8.38 18.86
C GLY A 331 19.61 6.89 18.60
N ASN A 332 19.35 6.08 19.61
CA ASN A 332 19.41 4.63 19.51
C ASN A 332 18.02 4.03 19.67
N VAL A 333 17.80 2.87 19.09
CA VAL A 333 16.61 2.04 19.28
C VAL A 333 17.06 0.61 19.57
N TYR A 334 16.34 -0.02 20.48
CA TYR A 334 16.71 -1.32 21.04
C TYR A 334 15.56 -2.32 20.94
N SER A 335 15.90 -3.61 20.81
CA SER A 335 14.94 -4.68 21.07
C SER A 335 14.58 -4.77 22.56
N PRO A 336 13.46 -5.40 22.91
CA PRO A 336 13.09 -5.63 24.31
C PRO A 336 14.22 -6.28 25.12
N ASN A 337 14.38 -5.86 26.37
CA ASN A 337 15.34 -6.38 27.33
C ASN A 337 16.83 -6.17 26.99
N TYR A 338 17.16 -5.47 25.90
CA TYR A 338 18.55 -5.17 25.55
C TYR A 338 19.29 -4.43 26.71
N PRO A 339 20.53 -4.76 27.05
CA PRO A 339 21.48 -5.63 26.34
C PRO A 339 21.38 -7.11 26.67
N TYR A 340 20.42 -7.54 27.46
CA TYR A 340 20.18 -8.94 27.78
C TYR A 340 19.31 -9.59 26.69
N PRO A 341 19.33 -10.93 26.55
CA PRO A 341 18.47 -11.64 25.63
C PRO A 341 16.99 -11.33 25.87
N TYR A 342 16.24 -11.16 24.80
CA TYR A 342 14.79 -11.00 24.87
C TYR A 342 14.10 -12.32 25.24
N ASN A 343 12.98 -12.19 25.95
CA ASN A 343 12.12 -13.33 26.28
C ASN A 343 11.02 -13.46 25.21
N TYR A 344 10.45 -14.63 25.09
CA TYR A 344 9.33 -14.92 24.21
C TYR A 344 8.02 -15.13 24.99
N PRO A 345 6.85 -14.99 24.38
CA PRO A 345 6.59 -14.32 23.08
C PRO A 345 6.54 -12.79 23.25
N SER A 346 7.10 -12.06 22.31
CA SER A 346 7.00 -10.61 22.27
C SER A 346 6.81 -10.11 20.84
N LEU A 347 5.94 -9.12 20.69
CA LEU A 347 5.68 -8.45 19.41
C LEU A 347 5.64 -6.94 19.67
N CYS A 348 6.67 -6.23 19.22
CA CYS A 348 6.80 -4.78 19.42
C CYS A 348 6.87 -4.05 18.10
N LYS A 349 6.13 -2.94 18.00
CA LYS A 349 6.14 -2.05 16.84
C LYS A 349 6.89 -0.77 17.19
N TYR A 350 7.65 -0.29 16.23
CA TYR A 350 8.46 0.92 16.35
C TYR A 350 8.06 1.88 15.24
N TYR A 351 7.62 3.07 15.60
CA TYR A 351 7.24 4.13 14.67
C TYR A 351 8.25 5.28 14.81
N ILE A 352 9.12 5.41 13.82
CA ILE A 352 10.18 6.42 13.80
C ILE A 352 9.80 7.47 12.77
N TYR A 353 9.39 8.66 13.22
CA TYR A 353 8.79 9.70 12.41
C TYR A 353 9.61 10.99 12.42
N GLY A 354 10.06 11.37 11.25
CA GLY A 354 10.68 12.66 10.97
C GLY A 354 9.65 13.80 10.87
N LEU A 355 10.16 15.02 10.87
CA LEU A 355 9.35 16.22 10.68
C LEU A 355 8.78 16.27 9.26
N GLN A 356 7.56 16.78 9.13
CA GLN A 356 6.88 17.02 7.87
C GLN A 356 6.64 18.51 7.68
N ASP A 357 7.70 19.29 7.49
CA ASP A 357 7.59 20.67 7.09
C ASP A 357 7.47 20.78 5.56
N ASN A 358 6.89 21.87 5.08
CA ASN A 358 6.56 22.07 3.65
C ASN A 358 7.74 21.94 2.69
N GLN A 359 8.99 21.95 3.17
CA GLN A 359 10.20 21.82 2.36
C GLN A 359 11.30 20.94 2.97
N ASP A 360 11.28 20.67 4.27
CA ASP A 360 12.32 19.92 4.99
C ASP A 360 11.77 18.57 5.45
N LEU A 361 11.51 17.65 4.51
CA LEU A 361 11.14 16.29 4.82
C LEU A 361 12.36 15.52 5.24
N GLU A 362 12.43 15.27 6.53
CA GLU A 362 13.42 14.37 7.08
C GLU A 362 13.21 12.95 6.57
N ARG A 363 14.28 12.24 6.36
CA ARG A 363 14.32 10.78 6.21
C ARG A 363 14.87 10.16 7.48
N VAL A 364 14.51 8.92 7.66
CA VAL A 364 15.06 8.09 8.72
C VAL A 364 16.13 7.19 8.14
N ARG A 365 17.38 7.39 8.55
CA ARG A 365 18.45 6.44 8.32
C ARG A 365 18.61 5.57 9.56
N LEU A 366 18.62 4.25 9.38
CA LEU A 366 18.78 3.27 10.43
C LEU A 366 20.05 2.46 10.20
N GLU A 367 20.96 2.49 11.17
CA GLU A 367 22.24 1.79 11.14
C GLU A 367 22.29 0.77 12.27
N PHE A 368 22.45 -0.51 11.95
CA PHE A 368 22.51 -1.57 12.95
C PHE A 368 23.92 -1.68 13.52
N GLU A 369 24.04 -1.56 14.85
CA GLU A 369 25.31 -1.75 15.57
C GLU A 369 25.43 -3.17 16.15
N LYS A 370 24.31 -3.77 16.53
CA LYS A 370 24.21 -5.16 17.01
C LYS A 370 22.93 -5.79 16.43
N PHE A 371 23.04 -7.06 16.06
CA PHE A 371 21.90 -7.79 15.52
C PHE A 371 22.05 -9.28 15.84
N GLY A 372 21.04 -9.88 16.45
CA GLY A 372 21.03 -11.29 16.84
C GLY A 372 19.62 -11.79 17.05
N ILE A 373 18.90 -12.05 15.96
CA ILE A 373 17.56 -12.64 15.91
C ILE A 373 17.72 -14.03 15.29
N PRO A 374 17.61 -15.13 16.06
CA PRO A 374 17.93 -16.47 15.57
C PRO A 374 17.16 -16.85 14.31
N LYS A 375 17.90 -17.30 13.30
CA LYS A 375 17.39 -17.70 12.00
C LYS A 375 17.01 -19.18 12.04
N LYS A 376 15.76 -19.50 11.66
CA LYS A 376 15.31 -20.88 11.44
C LYS A 376 15.27 -21.24 9.97
N ASP A 377 14.88 -20.30 9.12
CA ASP A 377 14.80 -20.44 7.66
C ASP A 377 15.50 -19.29 6.93
N ALA A 378 15.63 -19.37 5.62
CA ALA A 378 16.28 -18.34 4.82
C ALA A 378 15.48 -17.04 4.77
N ASP A 379 14.15 -17.14 4.81
CA ASP A 379 13.22 -16.05 4.53
C ASP A 379 12.65 -15.42 5.80
N CYS A 380 13.13 -15.81 6.98
CA CYS A 380 12.67 -15.33 8.30
C CYS A 380 11.15 -15.51 8.49
N THR A 381 10.58 -16.59 7.96
CA THR A 381 9.13 -16.85 8.06
C THR A 381 8.79 -17.66 9.28
N ASP A 382 9.68 -18.54 9.71
CA ASP A 382 9.51 -19.45 10.86
C ASP A 382 10.51 -19.09 11.96
N GLY A 383 10.10 -18.30 12.93
CA GLY A 383 10.96 -17.89 14.05
C GLY A 383 10.78 -16.42 14.44
N GLY A 384 11.83 -15.83 15.01
CA GLY A 384 11.88 -14.38 15.29
C GLY A 384 12.22 -13.61 14.00
N PHE A 385 11.73 -12.39 13.89
CA PHE A 385 12.02 -11.51 12.77
C PHE A 385 12.02 -10.03 13.14
N LEU A 386 12.66 -9.22 12.30
CA LEU A 386 12.51 -7.77 12.27
C LEU A 386 12.05 -7.36 10.87
N ARG A 387 10.79 -6.97 10.74
CA ARG A 387 10.22 -6.43 9.51
C ARG A 387 10.34 -4.93 9.47
N ILE A 388 10.72 -4.38 8.33
CA ILE A 388 10.89 -2.94 8.13
C ILE A 388 10.01 -2.47 7.00
N TYR A 389 9.36 -1.32 7.20
CA TYR A 389 8.46 -0.64 6.29
C TYR A 389 9.05 0.74 5.98
N LEU A 390 9.54 0.92 4.76
CA LEU A 390 10.28 2.12 4.34
C LEU A 390 9.40 3.34 4.11
N GLN A 391 8.13 3.14 3.85
CA GLN A 391 7.14 4.22 3.69
C GLN A 391 6.48 4.60 5.01
N GLY A 392 6.72 3.85 6.07
CA GLY A 392 6.08 3.95 7.37
C GLY A 392 4.57 3.77 7.26
N GLN A 393 3.99 3.05 8.20
CA GLN A 393 2.54 2.83 8.20
C GLN A 393 1.91 3.60 9.35
N GLU A 394 0.64 3.96 9.21
CA GLU A 394 -0.13 4.51 10.31
C GLU A 394 -0.40 3.42 11.36
N GLU A 395 -0.47 3.82 12.63
CA GLU A 395 -0.62 2.92 13.78
C GLU A 395 -1.81 1.93 13.66
N ARG A 396 -2.79 2.21 12.79
CA ARG A 396 -4.03 1.45 12.64
C ARG A 396 -4.14 0.65 11.33
N GLN A 397 -3.17 0.75 10.43
CA GLN A 397 -3.20 0.01 9.16
C GLN A 397 -2.71 -1.43 9.34
N ALA A 398 -3.31 -2.35 8.59
CA ALA A 398 -2.82 -3.72 8.51
C ALA A 398 -1.41 -3.73 7.92
N LEU A 399 -0.48 -4.39 8.60
CA LEU A 399 0.94 -4.45 8.23
C LEU A 399 1.17 -5.73 7.39
N ASP A 400 0.55 -5.80 6.21
CA ASP A 400 0.55 -7.03 5.40
C ASP A 400 1.75 -7.10 4.45
N GLU A 401 2.25 -5.97 3.91
CA GLU A 401 3.37 -5.92 2.99
C GLU A 401 4.57 -5.21 3.65
N PHE A 402 5.68 -5.90 3.80
CA PHE A 402 6.93 -5.36 4.34
C PHE A 402 7.97 -5.22 3.22
N ASP A 403 8.85 -4.23 3.36
CA ASP A 403 9.94 -4.02 2.40
C ASP A 403 11.15 -4.92 2.71
N LEU A 404 11.46 -5.12 3.99
CA LEU A 404 12.56 -5.98 4.44
C LEU A 404 12.12 -6.92 5.55
N ASN A 405 12.57 -8.18 5.51
CA ASN A 405 12.40 -9.17 6.56
C ASN A 405 13.77 -9.65 7.02
N LEU A 406 14.13 -9.35 8.25
CA LEU A 406 15.50 -9.53 8.75
C LEU A 406 15.53 -10.54 9.90
N CYS A 407 16.43 -11.50 9.82
CA CYS A 407 16.85 -12.39 10.88
C CYS A 407 18.30 -12.81 10.65
N GLY A 408 18.99 -13.28 11.66
CA GLY A 408 20.39 -13.70 11.54
C GLY A 408 21.14 -13.66 12.86
N SER A 409 22.41 -14.01 12.79
CA SER A 409 23.34 -13.99 13.93
C SER A 409 24.07 -12.64 14.04
N GLU A 410 24.90 -12.50 15.05
CA GLU A 410 25.73 -11.30 15.25
C GLU A 410 26.71 -11.03 14.10
N THR A 411 26.99 -12.03 13.27
CA THR A 411 27.83 -11.90 12.07
C THR A 411 27.07 -11.38 10.85
N ASP A 412 25.74 -11.44 10.89
CA ASP A 412 24.86 -11.09 9.78
C ASP A 412 24.25 -9.68 9.98
N LEU A 413 25.11 -8.71 10.23
CA LEU A 413 24.65 -7.33 10.47
C LEU A 413 23.89 -6.79 9.25
N PRO A 414 22.64 -6.35 9.41
CA PRO A 414 21.89 -5.79 8.29
C PRO A 414 22.54 -4.53 7.70
N PRO A 415 22.39 -4.29 6.39
CA PRO A 415 22.85 -3.06 5.78
C PRO A 415 22.11 -1.83 6.34
N THR A 416 22.71 -0.65 6.15
CA THR A 416 22.03 0.61 6.46
C THR A 416 20.72 0.72 5.70
N VAL A 417 19.66 1.06 6.41
CA VAL A 417 18.31 1.22 5.86
C VAL A 417 17.95 2.71 5.84
N ILE A 418 17.38 3.19 4.74
CA ILE A 418 16.92 4.56 4.60
C ILE A 418 15.45 4.55 4.19
N SER A 419 14.62 5.29 4.91
CA SER A 419 13.19 5.39 4.59
C SER A 419 12.94 6.10 3.27
N GLU A 420 11.85 5.78 2.60
CA GLU A 420 11.41 6.45 1.37
C GLU A 420 10.76 7.81 1.63
N GLY A 421 10.40 8.08 2.88
CA GLY A 421 9.79 9.32 3.35
C GLY A 421 10.15 9.62 4.79
N PRO A 422 9.42 10.54 5.46
CA PRO A 422 9.72 10.92 6.83
C PRO A 422 9.35 9.83 7.85
N ARG A 423 8.69 8.76 7.42
CA ARG A 423 8.19 7.70 8.29
C ARG A 423 8.91 6.39 8.01
N LEU A 424 9.36 5.75 9.08
CA LEU A 424 9.85 4.38 9.06
C LEU A 424 9.13 3.61 10.16
N ALA A 425 8.61 2.43 9.84
CA ALA A 425 8.07 1.54 10.85
C ALA A 425 8.83 0.22 10.88
N MET A 426 8.92 -0.38 12.07
CA MET A 426 9.50 -1.69 12.26
C MET A 426 8.59 -2.56 13.12
N ILE A 427 8.55 -3.85 12.84
CA ILE A 427 7.92 -4.86 13.70
C ILE A 427 8.97 -5.88 14.10
N PHE A 428 9.23 -5.94 15.37
CA PHE A 428 10.03 -6.99 15.99
C PHE A 428 9.11 -8.07 16.54
N SER A 429 9.38 -9.32 16.18
CA SER A 429 8.78 -10.51 16.78
C SER A 429 9.88 -11.45 17.26
N SER A 430 9.80 -11.88 18.51
CA SER A 430 10.69 -12.91 19.04
C SER A 430 10.37 -14.30 18.51
N GLY A 431 9.16 -14.52 17.93
CA GLY A 431 8.68 -15.86 17.66
C GLY A 431 8.63 -16.72 18.91
N GLN A 432 9.12 -17.94 18.80
CA GLN A 432 9.27 -18.88 19.92
C GLN A 432 10.75 -19.13 20.28
N SER A 433 11.61 -18.15 20.09
CA SER A 433 13.04 -18.26 20.33
C SER A 433 13.54 -17.10 21.19
N THR A 434 14.65 -17.30 21.89
CA THR A 434 15.38 -16.26 22.58
C THR A 434 16.59 -15.87 21.74
N GLY A 435 16.96 -14.60 21.74
CA GLY A 435 18.13 -14.08 21.03
C GLY A 435 18.63 -12.79 21.66
N GLN A 436 19.80 -12.33 21.22
CA GLN A 436 20.43 -11.09 21.74
C GLN A 436 19.66 -9.83 21.36
N GLY A 437 18.77 -9.92 20.34
CA GLY A 437 18.04 -8.79 19.86
C GLY A 437 18.86 -7.87 18.97
N PHE A 438 18.52 -6.59 18.96
CA PHE A 438 19.21 -5.60 18.15
C PHE A 438 19.44 -4.30 18.92
N LYS A 439 20.51 -3.60 18.47
CA LYS A 439 20.74 -2.19 18.72
C LYS A 439 20.95 -1.52 17.38
N ALA A 440 20.16 -0.50 17.08
CA ALA A 440 20.34 0.31 15.89
C ALA A 440 20.36 1.80 16.25
N ARG A 441 21.12 2.57 15.49
CA ARG A 441 21.15 4.02 15.54
C ARG A 441 20.20 4.57 14.48
N TYR A 442 19.27 5.42 14.87
CA TYR A 442 18.47 6.19 13.94
C TYR A 442 19.03 7.61 13.78
N ILE A 443 18.93 8.15 12.58
CA ILE A 443 19.37 9.49 12.23
C ILE A 443 18.29 10.11 11.35
N PHE A 444 17.79 11.28 11.72
CA PHE A 444 16.88 12.07 10.90
C PHE A 444 17.71 13.02 10.03
N GLU A 445 17.57 12.88 8.73
CA GLU A 445 18.33 13.66 7.74
C GLU A 445 17.39 14.54 6.90
N THR A 446 17.77 15.79 6.70
CA THR A 446 17.03 16.78 5.88
C THR A 446 17.79 17.14 4.62
N ASP A 447 17.90 16.24 3.66
CA ASP A 447 18.63 16.51 2.42
C ASP A 447 17.74 16.40 1.16
N TYR A 448 16.49 16.92 1.21
CA TYR A 448 15.47 16.68 0.19
C TYR A 448 14.89 17.95 -0.43
N LYS A 449 15.68 19.03 -0.46
CA LYS A 449 15.29 20.24 -1.18
C LYS A 449 15.29 19.98 -2.68
N VAL A 450 14.26 20.50 -3.38
CA VAL A 450 14.34 20.60 -4.83
C VAL A 450 15.46 21.58 -5.17
N PRO A 451 16.57 21.13 -5.81
CA PRO A 451 17.61 22.03 -6.22
C PRO A 451 17.05 23.07 -7.21
N GLY A 452 17.52 24.27 -7.19
CA GLY A 452 17.07 25.35 -8.07
C GLY A 452 16.68 26.61 -7.29
N THR A 453 16.45 27.69 -8.01
CA THR A 453 16.01 28.98 -7.44
C THR A 453 14.48 28.98 -7.41
N PRO A 454 13.84 28.96 -6.23
CA PRO A 454 12.38 28.99 -6.14
C PRO A 454 11.85 30.37 -6.54
N PHE A 455 10.64 30.41 -7.08
CA PHE A 455 9.91 31.65 -7.34
C PHE A 455 9.46 32.29 -6.01
N PRO A 456 9.44 33.64 -5.95
CA PRO A 456 9.11 34.35 -4.71
C PRO A 456 7.67 34.21 -4.23
N ASP A 457 6.78 33.74 -5.07
CA ASP A 457 5.34 33.59 -4.82
C ASP A 457 4.95 32.35 -4.00
N GLY A 458 5.96 31.52 -3.63
CA GLY A 458 5.74 30.28 -2.87
C GLY A 458 5.09 29.15 -3.66
N THR A 459 4.95 29.30 -4.99
CA THR A 459 4.47 28.24 -5.87
C THR A 459 5.58 27.20 -6.12
N CYS A 460 5.19 26.00 -6.56
CA CYS A 460 6.16 24.93 -6.89
C CYS A 460 6.83 25.20 -8.24
N HIS A 461 7.52 26.38 -8.35
CA HIS A 461 8.24 26.79 -9.56
C HIS A 461 9.71 27.01 -9.25
N PHE A 462 10.59 26.44 -10.09
CA PHE A 462 12.03 26.49 -9.92
C PHE A 462 12.72 26.91 -11.21
N THR A 463 13.70 27.78 -11.10
CA THR A 463 14.49 28.27 -12.23
C THR A 463 15.94 27.82 -12.12
N TYR A 464 16.49 27.40 -13.25
CA TYR A 464 17.87 26.98 -13.43
C TYR A 464 18.49 27.81 -14.53
N LEU A 465 19.51 28.61 -14.18
CA LEU A 465 20.15 29.54 -15.11
C LEU A 465 21.54 29.04 -15.48
N SER A 466 21.87 29.08 -16.75
CA SER A 466 23.24 28.72 -17.22
C SER A 466 24.32 29.61 -16.64
N THR A 467 23.99 30.84 -16.26
CA THR A 467 24.87 31.79 -15.57
C THR A 467 25.18 31.42 -14.13
N SER A 468 24.29 30.65 -13.48
CA SER A 468 24.47 30.20 -12.09
C SER A 468 25.19 28.86 -12.02
N ALA A 469 24.78 27.88 -12.83
CA ALA A 469 25.39 26.56 -12.88
C ALA A 469 25.22 25.93 -14.25
N LEU A 470 26.29 25.47 -14.88
CA LEU A 470 26.26 24.82 -16.19
C LEU A 470 25.67 23.39 -16.15
N LYS A 471 25.66 22.74 -14.98
CA LYS A 471 25.11 21.38 -14.79
C LYS A 471 24.66 21.22 -13.36
N GLY A 472 23.71 20.32 -13.15
CA GLY A 472 23.21 20.00 -11.83
C GLY A 472 22.17 18.90 -11.87
N GLU A 473 21.53 18.69 -10.74
CA GLU A 473 20.42 17.77 -10.59
C GLU A 473 19.14 18.55 -10.28
N PHE A 474 18.00 17.97 -10.58
CA PHE A 474 16.68 18.43 -10.14
C PHE A 474 15.77 17.23 -9.94
N ASN A 475 14.79 17.39 -9.08
CA ASN A 475 13.92 16.29 -8.67
C ASN A 475 12.49 16.77 -8.41
N SER A 476 11.56 15.84 -8.38
CA SER A 476 10.19 16.11 -7.90
C SER A 476 10.24 16.56 -6.43
N PRO A 477 9.25 17.35 -5.97
CA PRO A 477 9.14 17.66 -4.55
C PRO A 477 9.16 16.39 -3.72
N ARG A 478 9.87 16.44 -2.60
CA ARG A 478 10.00 15.34 -1.65
C ARG A 478 10.75 14.09 -2.13
N TYR A 479 11.26 14.09 -3.37
CA TYR A 479 12.04 12.93 -3.84
C TYR A 479 13.18 12.60 -2.86
N PRO A 480 13.35 11.28 -2.59
CA PRO A 480 12.67 10.10 -3.13
C PRO A 480 11.42 9.66 -2.34
N ALA A 481 10.96 10.46 -1.39
CA ALA A 481 9.62 10.29 -0.84
C ALA A 481 8.56 10.62 -1.89
N ASN A 482 7.31 10.22 -1.60
CA ASN A 482 6.21 10.49 -2.51
C ASN A 482 5.97 12.00 -2.64
N TYR A 483 5.77 12.46 -3.89
CA TYR A 483 5.40 13.85 -4.16
C TYR A 483 4.01 14.19 -3.58
N PRO A 484 3.69 15.48 -3.33
CA PRO A 484 2.37 15.88 -2.87
C PRO A 484 1.29 15.62 -3.93
N SER A 485 0.09 15.22 -3.53
CA SER A 485 -1.09 15.19 -4.40
C SER A 485 -1.57 16.60 -4.73
N ASN A 486 -2.39 16.73 -5.77
CA ASN A 486 -3.02 17.98 -6.21
C ASN A 486 -2.02 19.14 -6.36
N THR A 487 -0.87 18.86 -6.98
CA THR A 487 0.25 19.79 -7.10
C THR A 487 0.66 19.93 -8.57
N SER A 488 0.99 21.16 -8.98
CA SER A 488 1.61 21.45 -10.27
C SER A 488 2.94 22.14 -10.04
N CYS A 489 4.03 21.49 -10.49
CA CYS A 489 5.39 22.01 -10.35
C CYS A 489 5.99 22.32 -11.72
N GLN A 490 6.68 23.45 -11.84
CA GLN A 490 7.37 23.85 -13.06
C GLN A 490 8.87 24.02 -12.80
N TYR A 491 9.65 23.44 -13.71
CA TYR A 491 11.12 23.55 -13.71
C TYR A 491 11.52 24.22 -15.01
N ILE A 492 12.07 25.43 -14.93
CA ILE A 492 12.42 26.27 -16.08
C ILE A 492 13.94 26.34 -16.18
N PHE A 493 14.48 25.76 -17.25
CA PHE A 493 15.90 25.80 -17.58
C PHE A 493 16.12 26.87 -18.62
N GLN A 494 16.93 27.89 -18.30
CA GLN A 494 17.17 29.01 -19.18
C GLN A 494 18.68 29.17 -19.45
N GLY A 495 19.07 28.95 -20.70
CA GLY A 495 20.40 29.14 -21.19
C GLY A 495 20.59 30.51 -21.86
N GLU A 496 21.84 30.90 -22.11
CA GLU A 496 22.18 32.02 -22.97
C GLU A 496 21.84 31.67 -24.43
N PRO A 497 21.61 32.67 -25.31
CA PRO A 497 21.37 32.42 -26.72
C PRO A 497 22.46 31.53 -27.35
N GLY A 498 22.03 30.50 -28.08
CA GLY A 498 22.91 29.48 -28.67
C GLY A 498 23.30 28.32 -27.73
N THR A 499 22.87 28.35 -26.47
CA THR A 499 23.10 27.26 -25.53
C THR A 499 21.98 26.19 -25.70
N GLN A 500 22.39 24.95 -25.84
CA GLN A 500 21.46 23.80 -25.79
C GLN A 500 21.33 23.25 -24.38
N ILE A 501 20.19 22.70 -24.04
CA ILE A 501 19.89 22.15 -22.71
C ILE A 501 19.70 20.65 -22.86
N LYS A 502 20.52 19.87 -22.15
CA LYS A 502 20.39 18.42 -22.06
C LYS A 502 19.77 18.05 -20.73
N ILE A 503 18.72 17.23 -20.75
CA ILE A 503 18.07 16.65 -19.57
C ILE A 503 18.10 15.12 -19.68
N VAL A 504 18.48 14.45 -18.59
CA VAL A 504 18.52 12.99 -18.48
C VAL A 504 17.87 12.58 -17.17
N PHE A 505 16.84 11.77 -17.26
CA PHE A 505 16.15 11.22 -16.09
C PHE A 505 16.88 9.96 -15.59
N ASN A 506 17.31 9.99 -14.34
CA ASN A 506 17.98 8.85 -13.70
C ASN A 506 17.00 7.89 -13.06
N TYR A 507 15.86 8.42 -12.64
CA TYR A 507 14.73 7.67 -12.07
C TYR A 507 13.43 8.42 -12.36
N PHE A 508 12.34 7.67 -12.62
CA PHE A 508 11.02 8.22 -12.88
C PHE A 508 9.92 7.24 -12.49
N ARG A 509 8.97 7.72 -11.71
CA ARG A 509 7.75 6.97 -11.36
C ARG A 509 6.64 7.94 -10.97
N THR A 510 5.50 7.88 -11.65
CA THR A 510 4.27 8.57 -11.27
C THR A 510 3.15 7.58 -10.99
N LYS A 511 2.15 8.00 -10.22
CA LYS A 511 0.94 7.22 -9.99
C LYS A 511 0.03 7.34 -11.22
N THR A 512 -0.48 6.20 -11.65
CA THR A 512 -1.45 6.13 -12.75
C THR A 512 -2.29 4.88 -12.53
N SER A 513 -3.53 4.87 -13.04
CA SER A 513 -4.39 3.71 -13.01
C SER A 513 -3.78 2.53 -13.76
N ASP A 514 -4.08 1.31 -13.34
CA ASP A 514 -3.60 0.06 -13.96
C ASP A 514 -4.04 -0.12 -15.42
N THR A 515 -4.84 0.80 -15.96
CA THR A 515 -5.32 0.82 -17.35
C THR A 515 -4.35 1.51 -18.32
N ALA A 516 -3.34 2.24 -17.83
CA ALA A 516 -2.34 2.89 -18.68
C ALA A 516 -1.39 1.85 -19.29
N SER A 517 -1.52 1.58 -20.57
CA SER A 517 -0.82 0.49 -21.26
C SER A 517 0.60 0.84 -21.68
N THR A 518 0.87 2.11 -22.02
CA THR A 518 2.18 2.54 -22.55
C THR A 518 2.91 3.56 -21.67
N GLY A 519 2.20 4.25 -20.75
CA GLY A 519 2.77 5.28 -19.90
C GLY A 519 3.28 6.51 -20.65
N TYR A 520 2.79 6.77 -21.86
CA TYR A 520 3.24 7.85 -22.73
C TYR A 520 2.05 8.56 -23.42
N ASN A 521 2.12 9.89 -23.54
CA ASN A 521 1.15 10.79 -24.15
C ASN A 521 -0.30 10.61 -23.67
N ASP A 522 -1.20 10.11 -24.50
CA ASP A 522 -2.65 10.08 -24.26
C ASP A 522 -3.07 9.10 -23.13
N ASP A 523 -2.20 8.15 -22.79
CA ASP A 523 -2.44 7.23 -21.68
C ASP A 523 -2.25 7.92 -20.30
N CYS A 524 -1.61 9.09 -20.26
CA CYS A 524 -1.29 9.80 -19.03
C CYS A 524 -2.39 10.80 -18.67
N THR A 525 -3.39 10.37 -17.92
CA THR A 525 -4.57 11.16 -17.56
C THR A 525 -4.61 11.63 -16.12
N GLU A 526 -3.88 10.97 -15.20
CA GLU A 526 -3.85 11.27 -13.76
C GLU A 526 -2.61 12.10 -13.43
N ASP A 527 -1.54 11.44 -12.97
CA ASP A 527 -0.25 12.08 -12.69
C ASP A 527 0.69 11.98 -13.89
N TRP A 528 1.25 13.08 -14.31
CA TRP A 528 2.12 13.12 -15.49
C TRP A 528 3.23 14.16 -15.40
N LEU A 529 4.26 13.94 -16.22
CA LEU A 529 5.34 14.87 -16.48
C LEU A 529 5.31 15.28 -17.95
N GLU A 530 5.30 16.58 -18.23
CA GLU A 530 5.42 17.12 -19.59
C GLU A 530 6.70 17.90 -19.78
N ILE A 531 7.26 17.83 -20.98
CA ILE A 531 8.50 18.49 -21.34
C ILE A 531 8.29 19.30 -22.61
N TYR A 532 8.73 20.57 -22.56
CA TYR A 532 8.58 21.53 -23.62
C TYR A 532 9.90 22.21 -23.98
N GLU A 533 10.12 22.45 -25.25
CA GLU A 533 11.04 23.44 -25.78
C GLU A 533 10.32 24.78 -25.88
N VAL A 534 10.97 25.85 -25.39
CA VAL A 534 10.43 27.20 -25.47
C VAL A 534 11.33 28.06 -26.33
N TYR A 535 10.77 28.61 -27.39
CA TYR A 535 11.49 29.45 -28.38
C TYR A 535 11.40 30.94 -27.96
N PRO A 536 12.29 31.78 -28.50
CA PRO A 536 12.34 33.21 -28.14
C PRO A 536 11.06 34.00 -28.44
N ASN A 537 10.15 33.46 -29.24
CA ASN A 537 8.83 34.03 -29.55
C ASN A 537 7.71 33.48 -28.64
N ASP A 538 8.05 32.89 -27.50
CA ASP A 538 7.14 32.25 -26.54
C ASP A 538 6.36 31.06 -27.13
N ARG A 539 6.79 30.55 -28.29
CA ARG A 539 6.20 29.33 -28.84
C ARG A 539 6.72 28.14 -28.07
N GLU A 540 5.80 27.41 -27.47
CA GLU A 540 6.09 26.15 -26.79
C GLU A 540 5.90 24.96 -27.75
N ASN A 541 6.90 24.09 -27.81
CA ASN A 541 6.83 22.84 -28.56
C ASN A 541 6.93 21.67 -27.59
N LYS A 542 5.83 20.89 -27.50
CA LYS A 542 5.75 19.74 -26.60
C LYS A 542 6.60 18.59 -27.11
N ILE A 543 7.53 18.09 -26.30
CA ILE A 543 8.33 16.91 -26.60
C ILE A 543 7.58 15.63 -26.23
N GLY A 544 6.93 15.60 -25.05
CA GLY A 544 6.17 14.45 -24.65
C GLY A 544 5.50 14.62 -23.29
N ARG A 545 4.57 13.69 -23.00
CA ARG A 545 3.95 13.49 -21.68
C ARG A 545 4.26 12.08 -21.24
N TYR A 546 4.68 11.92 -19.99
CA TYR A 546 5.20 10.68 -19.43
C TYR A 546 4.51 10.37 -18.11
N CYS A 547 4.20 9.10 -17.87
CA CYS A 547 3.61 8.63 -16.63
C CYS A 547 4.03 7.19 -16.31
N THR A 548 3.53 6.62 -15.22
CA THR A 548 3.86 5.28 -14.73
C THR A 548 5.35 5.11 -14.37
N ARG A 549 6.04 4.19 -14.99
CA ARG A 549 7.50 3.95 -14.91
C ARG A 549 8.20 4.26 -16.24
N SER A 550 7.49 4.79 -17.22
CA SER A 550 8.04 5.11 -18.53
C SER A 550 8.97 6.31 -18.44
N THR A 551 10.22 6.04 -18.12
CA THR A 551 11.25 7.07 -17.95
C THR A 551 11.52 7.81 -19.26
N PRO A 552 11.43 9.16 -19.28
CA PRO A 552 11.76 9.94 -20.46
C PRO A 552 13.17 9.64 -20.96
N GLY A 553 13.32 9.47 -22.26
CA GLY A 553 14.65 9.32 -22.85
C GLY A 553 15.49 10.61 -22.76
N PRO A 554 16.80 10.55 -22.97
CA PRO A 554 17.66 11.72 -23.01
C PRO A 554 17.11 12.79 -23.97
N ILE A 555 17.00 14.04 -23.49
CA ILE A 555 16.44 15.15 -24.24
C ILE A 555 17.53 16.19 -24.44
N VAL A 556 17.66 16.71 -25.64
CA VAL A 556 18.50 17.88 -25.93
C VAL A 556 17.64 18.89 -26.69
N SER A 557 17.63 20.13 -26.22
CA SER A 557 16.85 21.19 -26.88
C SER A 557 17.35 21.49 -28.29
N ASP A 558 16.46 21.99 -29.13
CA ASP A 558 16.85 22.56 -30.42
C ASP A 558 17.85 23.73 -30.24
N LYS A 559 18.68 24.00 -31.23
CA LYS A 559 19.67 25.08 -31.20
C LYS A 559 19.04 26.46 -31.02
N GLU A 560 17.81 26.63 -31.51
CA GLU A 560 17.06 27.87 -31.40
C GLU A 560 16.28 27.97 -30.06
N ALA A 561 16.06 26.85 -29.36
CA ALA A 561 15.34 26.78 -28.11
C ALA A 561 16.34 26.75 -26.94
N HIS A 562 16.72 27.91 -26.43
CA HIS A 562 17.59 28.02 -25.28
C HIS A 562 16.87 27.98 -23.93
N THR A 563 15.59 27.67 -23.95
CA THR A 563 14.78 27.47 -22.73
C THR A 563 14.02 26.14 -22.84
N MET A 564 14.04 25.36 -21.75
CA MET A 564 13.22 24.17 -21.60
C MET A 564 12.35 24.30 -20.35
N LYS A 565 11.11 23.82 -20.46
CA LYS A 565 10.13 23.77 -19.36
C LYS A 565 9.74 22.33 -19.12
N VAL A 566 9.84 21.88 -17.88
CA VAL A 566 9.36 20.60 -17.38
C VAL A 566 8.21 20.87 -16.42
N VAL A 567 7.08 20.20 -16.58
CA VAL A 567 5.88 20.37 -15.75
C VAL A 567 5.51 19.02 -15.16
N LEU A 568 5.50 18.92 -13.84
CA LEU A 568 4.92 17.80 -13.11
C LEU A 568 3.52 18.19 -12.69
N HIS A 569 2.53 17.37 -13.02
CA HIS A 569 1.15 17.50 -12.57
C HIS A 569 0.75 16.27 -11.78
N THR A 570 0.09 16.48 -10.62
CA THR A 570 -0.43 15.41 -9.79
C THR A 570 -1.89 15.68 -9.45
N ASP A 571 -2.72 14.66 -9.50
CA ASP A 571 -4.12 14.74 -9.14
C ASP A 571 -4.35 14.60 -7.62
N ALA A 572 -5.61 14.47 -7.20
CA ALA A 572 -5.97 14.34 -5.79
C ALA A 572 -5.87 12.89 -5.27
N GLN A 573 -5.64 11.90 -6.15
CA GLN A 573 -5.75 10.48 -5.82
C GLN A 573 -4.44 9.72 -5.98
N GLY A 574 -3.83 9.41 -4.86
CA GLY A 574 -2.60 8.62 -4.83
C GLY A 574 -1.36 9.45 -5.15
N VAL A 575 -0.21 8.86 -4.92
CA VAL A 575 1.09 9.50 -5.09
C VAL A 575 2.16 8.44 -5.38
N ALA A 576 3.30 8.85 -5.91
CA ALA A 576 4.46 7.97 -6.13
C ALA A 576 5.76 8.70 -5.82
N SER A 577 6.89 8.01 -5.93
CA SER A 577 8.21 8.53 -5.58
C SER A 577 8.75 9.64 -6.51
N GLY A 578 8.08 9.93 -7.61
CA GLY A 578 8.47 11.04 -8.48
C GLY A 578 9.69 10.75 -9.34
N PHE A 579 10.58 11.74 -9.46
CA PHE A 579 11.74 11.62 -10.32
C PHE A 579 12.99 12.33 -9.77
N ILE A 580 14.16 11.89 -10.25
CA ILE A 580 15.40 12.64 -10.21
C ILE A 580 16.04 12.66 -11.61
N ALA A 581 16.50 13.82 -12.02
CA ALA A 581 17.10 14.04 -13.32
C ALA A 581 18.33 14.96 -13.22
N THR A 582 19.19 14.87 -14.20
CA THR A 582 20.33 15.76 -14.37
C THR A 582 20.12 16.70 -15.55
N TYR A 583 20.57 17.94 -15.41
CA TYR A 583 20.59 18.89 -16.51
C TYR A 583 22.03 19.34 -16.83
N ASN A 584 22.26 19.71 -18.07
CA ASN A 584 23.54 20.24 -18.55
C ASN A 584 23.29 21.27 -19.64
N PHE A 585 23.78 22.50 -19.40
CA PHE A 585 23.83 23.57 -20.41
C PHE A 585 25.07 23.39 -21.27
N ILE A 586 24.85 23.19 -22.56
CA ILE A 586 25.86 22.93 -23.55
C ILE A 586 26.12 24.23 -24.27
N THR A 587 27.27 24.86 -23.99
CA THR A 587 27.68 26.14 -24.62
C THR A 587 28.20 25.93 -26.03
N PRO A 588 28.08 26.92 -26.94
CA PRO A 588 28.53 26.84 -28.33
C PRO A 588 30.00 26.46 -28.50
N ASP A 589 30.84 26.76 -27.55
CA ASP A 589 32.28 26.47 -27.55
C ASP A 589 32.62 24.98 -27.35
N LYS A 590 31.71 24.23 -26.80
CA LYS A 590 31.83 22.78 -26.64
C LYS A 590 31.09 22.09 -27.76
N LYS A 591 31.72 21.87 -28.87
CA LYS A 591 31.16 21.13 -30.00
C LYS A 591 30.79 19.71 -29.56
N PHE A 592 29.51 19.40 -29.68
CA PHE A 592 29.08 18.00 -29.84
C PHE A 592 29.60 17.53 -31.18
N ASP A 593 29.99 16.26 -31.26
CA ASP A 593 30.12 15.63 -32.58
C ASP A 593 28.75 15.61 -33.22
N GLU A 594 28.48 16.61 -34.03
CA GLU A 594 27.21 16.70 -34.77
C GLU A 594 27.16 15.56 -35.76
N CYS A 595 26.21 14.70 -35.57
CA CYS A 595 25.85 13.65 -36.50
C CYS A 595 24.43 13.92 -37.06
N GLY A 596 24.12 13.31 -38.19
CA GLY A 596 22.89 13.54 -38.90
C GLY A 596 23.10 14.36 -40.18
N PHE A 597 22.05 14.58 -40.89
CA PHE A 597 22.06 15.39 -42.13
C PHE A 597 20.66 15.92 -42.46
N ASN A 598 20.63 16.92 -43.33
CA ASN A 598 19.38 17.35 -43.96
C ASN A 598 19.35 16.74 -45.36
N SER A 599 18.21 16.17 -45.80
CA SER A 599 18.08 15.70 -47.20
C SER A 599 18.21 16.88 -48.18
N SER A 600 18.89 16.67 -49.28
CA SER A 600 18.95 17.67 -50.35
C SER A 600 17.70 17.64 -51.21
N GLU A 601 17.35 18.78 -51.81
CA GLU A 601 16.23 18.85 -52.76
C GLU A 601 16.42 17.85 -53.91
N GLY A 602 15.38 17.06 -54.19
CA GLY A 602 15.37 16.06 -55.26
C GLY A 602 15.83 14.66 -54.86
N GLN A 603 16.25 14.43 -53.63
CA GLN A 603 16.44 13.07 -53.11
C GLN A 603 15.10 12.41 -52.88
N THR A 604 14.92 11.18 -53.39
CA THR A 604 13.68 10.40 -53.30
C THR A 604 13.81 9.26 -52.27
N TYR A 605 15.04 8.96 -51.84
CA TYR A 605 15.29 7.99 -50.78
C TYR A 605 16.64 8.23 -50.12
N GLY A 606 16.85 7.60 -48.97
CA GLY A 606 18.15 7.56 -48.29
C GLY A 606 18.22 6.56 -47.15
N ILE A 607 19.43 6.32 -46.67
CA ILE A 607 19.71 5.42 -45.56
C ILE A 607 20.20 6.25 -44.40
N ILE A 608 19.63 5.97 -43.22
CA ILE A 608 20.00 6.56 -41.95
C ILE A 608 20.52 5.47 -41.05
N THR A 609 21.65 5.68 -40.41
CA THR A 609 22.22 4.77 -39.42
C THR A 609 22.60 5.51 -38.14
N SER A 610 22.50 4.84 -37.00
CA SER A 610 23.12 5.35 -35.78
C SER A 610 24.63 5.43 -35.95
N PRO A 611 25.31 6.33 -35.23
CA PRO A 611 26.77 6.44 -35.29
C PRO A 611 27.47 5.14 -34.88
N GLY A 612 28.42 4.72 -35.70
CA GLY A 612 29.19 3.49 -35.49
C GLY A 612 28.53 2.20 -35.99
N PHE A 613 27.27 2.25 -36.44
CA PHE A 613 26.57 1.06 -36.96
C PHE A 613 27.37 0.35 -38.05
N PRO A 614 27.51 -1.00 -38.03
CA PRO A 614 26.85 -1.99 -37.17
C PRO A 614 27.57 -2.26 -35.83
N GLU A 615 28.61 -1.56 -35.49
CA GLU A 615 29.21 -1.65 -34.17
C GLU A 615 28.36 -0.91 -33.13
N ARG A 616 28.60 -1.18 -31.84
CA ARG A 616 27.90 -0.49 -30.78
C ARG A 616 28.26 0.99 -30.77
N TYR A 617 27.23 1.85 -30.57
CA TYR A 617 27.49 3.26 -30.35
C TYR A 617 28.27 3.44 -29.04
N LYS A 618 29.46 4.02 -29.18
CA LYS A 618 30.45 4.04 -28.08
C LYS A 618 30.46 5.34 -27.33
N ASP A 619 29.85 6.38 -27.83
CA ASP A 619 30.09 7.67 -27.24
C ASP A 619 28.89 8.29 -26.59
N ARG A 620 29.18 8.76 -25.47
CA ARG A 620 28.56 9.19 -24.29
C ARG A 620 27.89 10.57 -24.42
N ARG A 621 27.87 11.19 -25.57
CA ARG A 621 27.38 12.56 -25.79
C ARG A 621 26.82 12.78 -27.18
N GLN A 622 26.30 11.75 -27.81
CA GLN A 622 25.83 11.87 -29.20
C GLN A 622 24.40 12.37 -29.23
N VAL A 623 24.18 13.36 -30.05
CA VAL A 623 22.86 13.83 -30.47
C VAL A 623 22.88 14.01 -31.97
N CYS A 624 22.13 13.20 -32.68
CA CYS A 624 22.04 13.23 -34.12
C CYS A 624 20.65 13.69 -34.54
N HIS A 625 20.60 14.56 -35.52
CA HIS A 625 19.35 15.04 -36.11
C HIS A 625 19.35 14.81 -37.63
N TRP A 626 18.27 14.25 -38.14
CA TRP A 626 18.02 14.09 -39.58
C TRP A 626 16.72 14.79 -39.90
N TYR A 627 16.81 15.76 -40.84
CA TYR A 627 15.64 16.42 -41.37
C TYR A 627 15.48 15.97 -42.83
N ILE A 628 14.39 15.27 -43.11
CA ILE A 628 14.04 14.72 -44.39
C ILE A 628 12.92 15.58 -44.95
N SER A 629 13.16 16.20 -46.08
CA SER A 629 12.20 17.05 -46.82
C SER A 629 12.01 16.48 -48.20
N VAL A 630 10.76 16.24 -48.59
CA VAL A 630 10.37 15.77 -49.90
C VAL A 630 9.42 16.78 -50.56
N ARG A 631 8.97 16.52 -51.77
CA ARG A 631 8.05 17.42 -52.47
C ARG A 631 6.79 17.68 -51.65
N PRO A 632 6.20 18.89 -51.73
CA PRO A 632 5.04 19.26 -50.87
C PRO A 632 3.82 18.35 -51.00
N SER A 633 3.64 17.67 -52.15
CA SER A 633 2.54 16.72 -52.38
C SER A 633 2.87 15.28 -51.95
N SER A 634 4.09 15.03 -51.47
CA SER A 634 4.59 13.71 -51.16
C SER A 634 4.65 13.51 -49.63
N LYS A 635 4.67 12.26 -49.21
CA LYS A 635 4.91 11.81 -47.82
C LYS A 635 6.22 11.03 -47.76
N ILE A 636 6.68 10.78 -46.54
CA ILE A 636 7.91 10.03 -46.28
C ILE A 636 7.55 8.73 -45.57
N LEU A 637 7.92 7.63 -46.20
CA LEU A 637 7.88 6.30 -45.58
C LEU A 637 9.26 6.01 -44.95
N LEU A 638 9.30 5.78 -43.65
CA LEU A 638 10.52 5.44 -42.90
C LEU A 638 10.43 4.01 -42.39
N LEU A 639 11.38 3.18 -42.78
CA LEU A 639 11.44 1.76 -42.44
C LEU A 639 12.73 1.46 -41.69
N PHE A 640 12.62 0.88 -40.48
CA PHE A 640 13.79 0.43 -39.69
C PHE A 640 14.14 -1.01 -40.07
N SER A 641 15.21 -1.21 -40.79
CA SER A 641 15.71 -2.54 -41.15
C SER A 641 16.50 -3.22 -40.03
N PHE A 642 16.94 -2.43 -39.09
CA PHE A 642 17.56 -2.89 -37.84
C PHE A 642 17.29 -1.87 -36.72
N PHE A 643 16.87 -2.35 -35.55
CA PHE A 643 16.63 -1.49 -34.41
C PHE A 643 17.00 -2.21 -33.10
N ARG A 644 17.99 -1.69 -32.39
CA ARG A 644 18.41 -2.19 -31.09
C ARG A 644 19.04 -1.08 -30.28
N LEU A 645 18.29 -0.57 -29.29
CA LEU A 645 18.76 0.46 -28.37
C LEU A 645 18.61 -0.04 -26.92
N GLU A 646 19.32 0.63 -26.03
CA GLU A 646 19.12 0.41 -24.59
C GLU A 646 17.76 0.94 -24.16
N GLY A 647 17.04 0.16 -23.35
CA GLY A 647 15.76 0.53 -22.78
C GLY A 647 14.71 -0.57 -22.97
N ASP A 648 13.61 -0.38 -22.31
CA ASP A 648 12.42 -1.21 -22.46
C ASP A 648 11.21 -0.28 -22.43
N PRO A 649 10.62 0.01 -23.59
CA PRO A 649 9.53 0.98 -23.71
C PRO A 649 8.27 0.56 -22.95
N THR A 650 8.11 -0.73 -22.61
CA THR A 650 6.92 -1.25 -21.93
C THR A 650 7.05 -1.23 -20.41
N GLU A 651 8.25 -1.39 -19.86
CA GLU A 651 8.46 -1.49 -18.41
C GLU A 651 9.18 -0.27 -17.81
N ARG A 652 10.20 0.26 -18.48
CA ARG A 652 11.11 1.25 -17.90
C ARG A 652 11.30 2.51 -18.72
N GLY A 653 10.74 2.58 -19.92
CA GLY A 653 11.01 3.67 -20.86
C GLY A 653 12.41 3.60 -21.48
N CYS A 654 12.92 4.74 -21.96
CA CYS A 654 14.15 4.85 -22.74
C CYS A 654 15.30 5.61 -22.06
N PRO A 655 15.72 5.32 -20.80
CA PRO A 655 16.64 6.16 -20.06
C PRO A 655 18.08 6.22 -20.63
N GLY A 656 18.52 5.16 -21.33
CA GLY A 656 19.88 5.05 -21.86
C GLY A 656 20.06 5.70 -23.23
N ALA A 657 19.17 5.41 -24.16
CA ALA A 657 19.20 5.93 -25.52
C ALA A 657 17.78 5.95 -26.11
N VAL A 658 17.50 6.93 -26.95
CA VAL A 658 16.18 7.12 -27.55
C VAL A 658 16.28 7.58 -28.99
N VAL A 659 15.39 7.04 -29.85
CA VAL A 659 15.05 7.59 -31.15
C VAL A 659 13.70 8.28 -31.08
N ARG A 660 13.64 9.55 -31.49
CA ARG A 660 12.40 10.32 -31.60
C ARG A 660 12.09 10.61 -33.07
N VAL A 661 10.86 10.34 -33.48
CA VAL A 661 10.41 10.61 -34.86
C VAL A 661 9.21 11.54 -34.85
N TRP A 662 9.37 12.72 -35.44
CA TRP A 662 8.29 13.68 -35.69
C TRP A 662 7.68 13.39 -37.05
N LYS A 663 6.49 12.80 -37.08
CA LYS A 663 5.71 12.59 -38.31
C LYS A 663 5.23 13.92 -38.93
N ASN A 664 5.14 14.91 -38.04
CA ASN A 664 4.88 16.32 -38.35
C ASN A 664 5.56 17.16 -37.27
N LEU A 665 6.23 18.23 -37.66
CA LEU A 665 6.93 19.13 -36.73
C LEU A 665 6.03 19.87 -35.75
N SER A 666 4.72 19.91 -35.99
CA SER A 666 3.72 20.52 -35.11
C SER A 666 3.15 19.56 -34.07
N GLN A 667 3.50 18.29 -34.10
CA GLN A 667 3.01 17.26 -33.20
C GLN A 667 4.14 16.70 -32.34
N PRO A 668 3.86 16.18 -31.12
CA PRO A 668 4.86 15.48 -30.32
C PRO A 668 5.45 14.30 -31.10
N PRO A 669 6.74 13.99 -30.90
CA PRO A 669 7.37 12.84 -31.55
C PRO A 669 6.88 11.52 -30.97
N SER A 670 7.07 10.44 -31.71
CA SER A 670 7.03 9.08 -31.19
C SER A 670 8.41 8.72 -30.64
N GLU A 671 8.49 8.22 -29.39
CA GLU A 671 9.73 7.74 -28.77
C GLU A 671 9.88 6.23 -28.92
N MET A 672 11.11 5.77 -29.20
CA MET A 672 11.42 4.38 -29.44
C MET A 672 12.77 4.00 -28.84
N CYS A 673 12.82 2.85 -28.17
CA CYS A 673 14.05 2.21 -27.67
C CYS A 673 13.82 0.70 -27.53
N GLY A 674 14.80 -0.01 -26.97
CA GLY A 674 14.72 -1.45 -26.77
C GLY A 674 15.09 -2.25 -28.01
N MET A 675 14.68 -3.50 -28.02
CA MET A 675 14.79 -4.39 -29.16
C MET A 675 13.42 -4.57 -29.79
N ASP A 676 13.30 -4.37 -31.07
CA ASP A 676 12.11 -4.79 -31.78
C ASP A 676 12.05 -6.33 -31.79
N ALA A 677 11.20 -6.86 -30.91
CA ALA A 677 11.03 -8.32 -30.78
C ALA A 677 10.19 -8.93 -31.91
N SER A 678 9.53 -8.11 -32.72
CA SER A 678 8.65 -8.56 -33.78
C SER A 678 9.30 -8.35 -35.19
N ASN A 679 10.16 -9.26 -35.56
CA ASN A 679 10.58 -9.47 -36.97
C ASN A 679 10.62 -8.24 -37.88
N GLY A 680 11.31 -7.19 -37.49
CA GLY A 680 11.74 -6.13 -38.41
C GLY A 680 10.62 -5.28 -39.08
N THR A 681 9.54 -4.96 -38.39
CA THR A 681 8.38 -4.29 -38.94
C THR A 681 8.12 -2.89 -38.40
N LEU A 682 9.14 -2.15 -38.00
CA LEU A 682 8.95 -0.78 -37.55
C LEU A 682 8.87 0.13 -38.80
N GLU A 683 7.61 0.48 -39.15
CA GLU A 683 7.24 1.28 -40.29
C GLU A 683 6.55 2.57 -39.83
N ILE A 684 7.01 3.70 -40.30
CA ILE A 684 6.46 5.03 -39.94
C ILE A 684 6.19 5.82 -41.20
N LEU A 685 4.93 6.20 -41.34
CA LEU A 685 4.47 7.10 -42.40
C LEU A 685 4.35 8.54 -41.86
N SER A 686 4.97 9.52 -42.55
CA SER A 686 4.82 10.92 -42.20
C SER A 686 3.42 11.44 -42.53
N THR A 687 2.95 12.44 -41.81
CA THR A 687 1.70 13.15 -42.10
C THR A 687 1.93 14.44 -42.91
N SER A 688 3.18 14.79 -43.16
CA SER A 688 3.61 15.97 -43.92
C SER A 688 4.79 15.62 -44.81
N SER A 689 5.18 16.57 -45.68
CA SER A 689 6.36 16.45 -46.52
C SER A 689 7.72 16.60 -45.81
N ILE A 690 7.68 16.82 -44.49
CA ILE A 690 8.88 16.95 -43.65
C ILE A 690 8.78 15.97 -42.50
N LEU A 691 9.85 15.19 -42.30
CA LEU A 691 10.02 14.28 -41.17
C LEU A 691 11.34 14.63 -40.47
N LYS A 692 11.30 14.73 -39.10
CA LYS A 692 12.49 14.88 -38.29
C LYS A 692 12.71 13.58 -37.53
N LEU A 693 13.92 13.07 -37.51
CA LEU A 693 14.38 12.00 -36.67
C LEU A 693 15.51 12.50 -35.79
N SER A 694 15.50 12.16 -34.49
CA SER A 694 16.63 12.43 -33.62
C SER A 694 17.01 11.17 -32.85
N PHE A 695 18.31 11.02 -32.63
CA PHE A 695 18.89 10.01 -31.76
C PHE A 695 19.68 10.68 -30.66
N ALA A 696 19.40 10.33 -29.41
CA ALA A 696 20.07 10.89 -28.24
C ALA A 696 20.48 9.80 -27.25
N THR A 697 21.66 9.94 -26.65
CA THR A 697 22.19 9.00 -25.65
C THR A 697 22.46 9.70 -24.32
N ALA A 698 22.29 8.95 -23.21
CA ALA A 698 22.71 9.36 -21.87
C ALA A 698 24.24 9.18 -21.69
N GLU A 699 24.84 9.89 -20.73
CA GLU A 699 26.27 9.75 -20.41
C GLU A 699 26.65 8.38 -19.85
N LYS A 700 25.70 7.67 -19.24
CA LYS A 700 25.89 6.35 -18.64
C LYS A 700 25.41 5.18 -19.54
N ALA A 701 25.13 5.46 -20.83
CA ALA A 701 24.71 4.42 -21.75
C ALA A 701 25.82 3.35 -21.92
N ILE A 702 25.45 2.09 -21.84
CA ILE A 702 26.37 0.94 -22.06
C ILE A 702 26.63 0.77 -23.56
N GLY A 703 25.69 1.18 -24.37
CA GLY A 703 25.71 1.09 -25.83
C GLY A 703 25.13 -0.23 -26.37
N ALA A 704 24.40 -0.11 -27.46
CA ALA A 704 23.87 -1.21 -28.24
C ALA A 704 24.24 -1.03 -29.73
N GLU A 705 23.85 -1.96 -30.60
CA GLU A 705 24.22 -1.94 -32.01
C GLU A 705 23.63 -0.75 -32.77
N GLY A 706 22.55 -0.14 -32.24
CA GLY A 706 21.94 1.04 -32.82
C GLY A 706 20.82 0.71 -33.82
N PHE A 707 20.73 1.48 -34.89
CA PHE A 707 19.67 1.28 -35.87
C PHE A 707 20.16 1.57 -37.30
N LYS A 708 19.46 0.94 -38.27
CA LYS A 708 19.50 1.25 -39.71
C LYS A 708 18.06 1.50 -40.17
N ALA A 709 17.81 2.63 -40.79
CA ALA A 709 16.52 2.96 -41.37
C ALA A 709 16.65 3.42 -42.82
N VAL A 710 15.66 3.12 -43.62
CA VAL A 710 15.53 3.58 -45.00
C VAL A 710 14.34 4.52 -45.06
N TRP A 711 14.51 5.69 -45.62
CA TRP A 711 13.41 6.59 -45.90
C TRP A 711 13.18 6.68 -47.41
N THR A 712 11.89 6.74 -47.82
CA THR A 712 11.45 6.82 -49.25
C THR A 712 10.40 7.88 -49.42
N GLU A 713 10.52 8.70 -50.47
CA GLU A 713 9.47 9.60 -50.88
C GLU A 713 8.36 8.79 -51.55
N ILE A 714 7.13 8.93 -51.05
CA ILE A 714 5.96 8.24 -51.61
C ILE A 714 4.87 9.23 -51.98
N THR A 715 4.05 8.88 -52.94
CA THR A 715 2.77 9.56 -53.23
C THR A 715 1.61 8.55 -53.25
N GLU A 716 0.46 9.00 -52.80
CA GLU A 716 -0.77 8.19 -52.74
C GLU A 716 -1.70 8.58 -53.88
N THR A 717 -1.25 8.44 -55.14
CA THR A 717 -2.01 8.78 -56.35
C THR A 717 -2.43 7.53 -57.10
N GLU A 718 -3.63 7.52 -57.64
CA GLU A 718 -4.11 6.41 -58.49
C GLU A 718 -3.32 6.30 -59.78
N ASP A 719 -2.93 7.44 -60.37
CA ASP A 719 -2.10 7.52 -61.58
C ASP A 719 -0.62 7.64 -61.17
N CYS A 720 0.11 6.55 -61.30
CA CYS A 720 1.55 6.50 -61.02
C CYS A 720 2.36 6.37 -62.33
N ASP A 721 3.06 7.44 -62.69
CA ASP A 721 3.94 7.46 -63.87
C ASP A 721 5.27 6.74 -63.70
N GLN A 722 5.58 6.24 -62.47
CA GLN A 722 6.88 5.64 -62.14
C GLN A 722 6.70 4.18 -61.67
N LEU A 723 7.08 3.86 -60.46
CA LEU A 723 6.92 2.52 -59.88
C LEU A 723 5.74 2.50 -58.87
N LYS A 724 4.68 1.74 -59.18
CA LYS A 724 3.56 1.53 -58.27
C LYS A 724 3.80 0.26 -57.45
N CYS A 725 3.84 0.39 -56.16
CA CYS A 725 3.89 -0.72 -55.24
C CYS A 725 2.60 -1.54 -55.30
N ARG A 726 2.70 -2.86 -55.28
CA ARG A 726 1.59 -3.76 -55.57
C ARG A 726 0.55 -3.81 -54.48
N ASP A 727 0.98 -3.95 -53.23
CA ASP A 727 0.09 -4.20 -52.09
C ASP A 727 -0.21 -2.89 -51.34
N SER A 728 0.79 -2.04 -51.13
CA SER A 728 0.65 -0.74 -50.45
C SER A 728 0.01 0.36 -51.35
N GLY A 729 0.09 0.19 -52.66
CA GLY A 729 -0.43 1.18 -53.61
C GLY A 729 0.39 2.45 -53.72
N TYR A 730 1.52 2.55 -53.00
CA TYR A 730 2.37 3.73 -53.05
C TYR A 730 3.07 3.88 -54.39
N CYS A 731 3.20 5.12 -54.85
CA CYS A 731 3.96 5.47 -56.03
C CYS A 731 5.33 6.00 -55.60
N ILE A 732 6.39 5.32 -55.98
CA ILE A 732 7.79 5.61 -55.65
C ILE A 732 8.60 5.87 -56.93
N ALA A 733 9.80 6.43 -56.75
CA ALA A 733 10.69 6.69 -57.91
C ALA A 733 11.11 5.39 -58.61
N GLY A 734 11.03 5.36 -59.95
CA GLY A 734 11.30 4.16 -60.74
C GLY A 734 12.74 3.60 -60.62
N ASN A 735 13.71 4.47 -60.27
CA ASN A 735 15.09 4.05 -60.01
C ASN A 735 15.29 3.27 -58.69
N LEU A 736 14.24 3.14 -57.88
CA LEU A 736 14.32 2.38 -56.62
C LEU A 736 14.01 0.90 -56.83
N ARG A 737 13.60 0.48 -58.05
CA ARG A 737 13.42 -0.93 -58.34
C ARG A 737 14.75 -1.68 -58.25
N CYS A 738 14.78 -2.74 -57.45
CA CYS A 738 15.93 -3.63 -57.30
C CYS A 738 17.20 -2.96 -56.71
N ASN A 739 17.02 -2.03 -55.80
CA ASN A 739 18.14 -1.36 -55.11
C ASN A 739 18.61 -2.06 -53.84
N LYS A 740 18.00 -3.20 -53.47
CA LYS A 740 18.23 -4.06 -52.30
C LYS A 740 17.77 -3.44 -50.97
N GLU A 741 16.98 -2.38 -51.00
CA GLU A 741 16.37 -1.79 -49.81
C GLU A 741 14.85 -1.79 -50.00
N PRO A 742 14.07 -2.09 -48.98
CA PRO A 742 12.61 -2.09 -49.08
C PRO A 742 12.11 -0.65 -49.17
N ASN A 743 11.54 -0.24 -50.32
CA ASN A 743 11.03 1.11 -50.51
C ASN A 743 9.50 1.17 -50.56
N CYS A 744 8.82 0.04 -50.79
CA CYS A 744 7.37 -0.09 -50.81
C CYS A 744 6.74 -0.36 -49.44
N GLY A 745 7.50 -0.79 -48.45
CA GLY A 745 7.03 -1.19 -47.13
C GLY A 745 7.54 -2.57 -46.73
N TRP A 746 7.31 -2.96 -45.47
CA TRP A 746 7.72 -4.30 -45.01
C TRP A 746 6.82 -5.41 -45.54
N SER A 747 5.54 -5.13 -45.66
CA SER A 747 4.55 -6.06 -46.19
C SER A 747 4.55 -6.13 -47.74
N ASP A 748 5.08 -5.10 -48.39
CA ASP A 748 5.11 -4.97 -49.82
C ASP A 748 6.56 -4.87 -50.32
N ARG A 749 7.06 -5.95 -50.94
CA ARG A 749 8.41 -6.02 -51.51
C ARG A 749 8.41 -6.02 -53.04
N SER A 750 7.37 -5.52 -53.64
CA SER A 750 7.22 -5.51 -55.09
C SER A 750 8.28 -4.69 -55.84
N ASP A 751 8.97 -3.78 -55.13
CA ASP A 751 10.13 -3.06 -55.64
C ASP A 751 11.41 -3.94 -55.75
N GLU A 752 11.50 -5.01 -54.97
CA GLU A 752 12.63 -5.95 -54.96
C GLU A 752 12.29 -7.32 -55.57
N GLU A 753 11.08 -7.48 -56.08
CA GLU A 753 10.64 -8.69 -56.79
C GLU A 753 10.99 -8.62 -58.27
N GLU A 754 11.18 -9.76 -58.92
CA GLU A 754 11.51 -9.91 -60.34
C GLU A 754 12.77 -9.19 -60.73
N CYS A 755 13.74 -9.02 -59.84
CA CYS A 755 15.04 -8.52 -60.20
C CYS A 755 15.81 -9.59 -60.99
N GLU A 756 16.30 -9.22 -62.20
CA GLU A 756 17.10 -10.15 -63.00
C GLU A 756 18.27 -10.69 -62.17
N LYS A 757 18.30 -12.00 -62.00
CA LYS A 757 19.48 -12.64 -61.47
C LYS A 757 20.57 -12.46 -62.52
N LEU A 758 21.57 -11.62 -62.28
CA LEU A 758 22.82 -11.66 -63.01
C LEU A 758 23.22 -13.13 -63.21
N PRO A 759 23.50 -13.60 -64.42
CA PRO A 759 23.87 -14.97 -64.68
C PRO A 759 25.02 -15.32 -63.71
N THR A 760 24.79 -16.24 -62.84
CA THR A 760 25.85 -16.72 -61.94
C THR A 760 26.95 -17.31 -62.84
N VAL A 761 27.96 -16.53 -63.06
CA VAL A 761 29.17 -17.00 -63.79
C VAL A 761 29.62 -18.20 -62.96
N ASN A 762 29.53 -19.34 -63.62
CA ASN A 762 29.80 -20.63 -62.94
C ASN A 762 31.26 -20.68 -62.57
N VAL A 763 31.66 -20.25 -61.40
CA VAL A 763 33.00 -20.12 -60.87
C VAL A 763 33.78 -21.43 -61.06
N TYR A 764 33.05 -22.57 -61.00
CA TYR A 764 33.63 -23.88 -61.31
C TYR A 764 34.06 -24.04 -62.73
N LEU A 765 33.39 -23.41 -63.69
CA LEU A 765 33.77 -23.45 -65.12
C LEU A 765 35.03 -22.59 -65.39
N ILE A 766 35.14 -21.44 -64.70
CA ILE A 766 36.35 -20.61 -64.79
C ILE A 766 37.52 -21.27 -64.10
N VAL A 767 37.31 -21.83 -62.88
CA VAL A 767 38.35 -22.55 -62.21
C VAL A 767 38.73 -23.83 -62.95
N GLY A 768 37.80 -24.56 -63.57
CA GLY A 768 38.04 -25.72 -64.37
C GLY A 768 38.87 -25.35 -65.63
N LEU A 769 38.56 -24.27 -66.39
CA LEU A 769 39.28 -23.77 -67.53
C LEU A 769 40.69 -23.28 -67.14
N THR A 770 40.85 -22.54 -66.05
CA THR A 770 42.16 -22.06 -65.58
C THR A 770 43.05 -23.22 -65.09
N MET A 771 42.48 -24.21 -64.39
CA MET A 771 43.18 -25.43 -63.97
C MET A 771 43.56 -26.26 -65.20
N GLY A 772 42.68 -26.39 -66.23
CA GLY A 772 42.97 -27.09 -67.50
C GLY A 772 44.09 -26.40 -68.23
N ILE A 773 44.10 -25.08 -68.41
CA ILE A 773 45.17 -24.32 -69.01
C ILE A 773 46.47 -24.45 -68.23
N ALA A 774 46.45 -24.37 -66.91
CA ALA A 774 47.62 -24.53 -66.05
C ALA A 774 48.23 -25.97 -66.20
N PHE A 775 47.32 -26.97 -66.27
CA PHE A 775 47.78 -28.39 -66.49
C PHE A 775 48.34 -28.58 -67.82
N THR A 776 47.82 -28.01 -68.91
CA THR A 776 48.47 -28.12 -70.30
C THR A 776 49.77 -27.35 -70.36
N ILE A 777 49.92 -26.20 -69.72
CA ILE A 777 51.18 -25.46 -69.58
C ILE A 777 52.18 -26.33 -68.78
N PHE A 778 51.77 -26.96 -67.70
CA PHE A 778 52.63 -27.83 -66.88
C PHE A 778 53.06 -29.05 -67.65
N LEU A 779 52.16 -29.68 -68.43
CA LEU A 779 52.52 -30.81 -69.36
C LEU A 779 53.52 -30.44 -70.43
N THR A 780 53.35 -29.26 -71.10
CA THR A 780 54.29 -28.74 -72.08
C THR A 780 55.63 -28.39 -71.45
N ILE A 781 55.67 -27.83 -70.27
CA ILE A 781 56.91 -27.59 -69.51
C ILE A 781 57.60 -28.95 -69.16
N CYS A 782 56.84 -29.94 -68.66
CA CYS A 782 57.39 -31.27 -68.37
C CYS A 782 57.96 -31.98 -69.58
N LEU A 783 57.20 -31.92 -70.69
CA LEU A 783 57.68 -32.44 -71.94
C LEU A 783 58.97 -31.74 -72.44
N PHE A 784 59.03 -30.38 -72.24
CA PHE A 784 60.21 -29.60 -72.56
C PHE A 784 61.39 -29.92 -71.66
N CYS A 785 61.15 -30.11 -70.40
CA CYS A 785 62.13 -30.52 -69.40
C CYS A 785 62.56 -31.97 -69.60
N HIS A 786 61.73 -32.90 -70.14
CA HIS A 786 62.03 -34.24 -70.40
C HIS A 786 62.93 -34.32 -71.69
N ARG A 787 62.64 -33.41 -72.66
CA ARG A 787 63.51 -33.32 -73.83
C ARG A 787 64.89 -32.67 -73.51
N LYS A 788 65.01 -31.80 -72.56
CA LYS A 788 66.30 -31.25 -72.10
C LYS A 788 67.12 -32.17 -71.29
N ARG A 789 66.51 -33.18 -70.53
CA ARG A 789 67.23 -34.20 -69.78
C ARG A 789 67.83 -35.28 -70.59
N LYS A 790 67.50 -35.43 -71.90
CA LYS A 790 68.12 -36.45 -72.84
C LYS A 790 69.40 -35.92 -73.52
N ARG A 791 69.86 -34.71 -73.28
CA ARG A 791 71.01 -34.12 -73.94
C ARG A 791 72.18 -33.74 -73.07
N ARG A 792 72.18 -34.11 -71.75
CA ARG A 792 73.39 -33.92 -70.93
C ARG A 792 73.59 -35.11 -70.02
N ARG A 793 74.14 -36.17 -70.58
CA ARG A 793 75.00 -37.15 -69.92
C ARG A 793 76.36 -37.03 -70.61
N HIS A 794 77.32 -36.38 -69.94
CA HIS A 794 78.75 -36.72 -69.97
C HIS A 794 79.53 -35.73 -69.11
N HIS A 795 80.41 -36.36 -68.30
CA HIS A 795 81.56 -35.87 -67.56
C HIS A 795 81.46 -35.32 -66.17
N HIS A 796 81.86 -36.19 -65.33
CA HIS A 796 83.08 -36.38 -64.53
C HIS A 796 83.19 -35.60 -63.19
N HIS A 797 83.37 -36.39 -62.12
CA HIS A 797 84.33 -36.41 -61.00
C HIS A 797 83.99 -35.65 -59.74
N HIS A 798 83.99 -36.51 -58.77
CA HIS A 798 84.15 -36.47 -57.27
C HIS A 798 85.11 -35.40 -56.70
N PRO A 799 85.33 -35.28 -55.32
CA PRO A 799 84.49 -35.59 -54.14
C PRO A 799 84.64 -34.53 -53.03
N HIS A 800 84.06 -34.90 -51.89
CA HIS A 800 84.32 -34.55 -50.42
C HIS A 800 83.30 -33.65 -49.78
N GLN A 801 82.68 -34.17 -48.86
CA GLN A 801 82.68 -34.39 -47.38
C GLN A 801 81.83 -33.46 -46.58
N PHE A 802 80.90 -34.16 -45.90
CA PHE A 802 80.37 -34.11 -44.53
C PHE A 802 79.49 -33.00 -44.03
N PRO A 803 78.68 -33.21 -43.03
CA PRO A 803 77.23 -32.92 -43.08
C PRO A 803 76.75 -31.87 -41.98
N PRO A 804 75.59 -31.39 -42.08
CA PRO A 804 74.97 -30.58 -41.01
C PRO A 804 73.90 -31.27 -40.20
N PRO A 805 73.62 -30.85 -38.99
CA PRO A 805 72.62 -31.43 -38.14
C PRO A 805 71.23 -30.89 -38.34
N PRO A 806 70.20 -31.47 -37.73
CA PRO A 806 68.80 -31.34 -38.12
C PRO A 806 68.07 -30.24 -37.36
N PHE A 807 67.10 -29.63 -38.02
CA PHE A 807 66.15 -28.75 -37.45
C PHE A 807 64.90 -29.50 -36.94
N GLN A 808 64.52 -29.26 -35.64
CA GLN A 808 63.26 -29.66 -35.07
C GLN A 808 62.26 -28.44 -35.17
N PRO A 809 60.94 -28.79 -35.20
CA PRO A 809 59.93 -27.70 -35.39
C PRO A 809 59.53 -27.09 -34.07
N ARG A 810 59.35 -25.81 -34.06
CA ARG A 810 58.87 -24.97 -32.91
C ARG A 810 57.36 -25.11 -32.72
N GLN A 811 56.95 -25.60 -31.55
CA GLN A 811 55.62 -25.51 -31.04
C GLN A 811 55.34 -24.06 -30.53
N LYS A 812 54.16 -23.54 -30.86
CA LYS A 812 53.61 -22.33 -30.25
C LYS A 812 53.14 -22.65 -28.84
N ARG A 813 53.70 -21.93 -27.86
CA ARG A 813 53.15 -21.85 -26.48
C ARG A 813 52.39 -20.53 -26.27
N SER A 814 51.18 -20.61 -25.76
CA SER A 814 50.44 -19.52 -25.19
C SER A 814 51.05 -19.05 -23.85
N PRO A 815 50.97 -17.80 -23.49
CA PRO A 815 51.44 -17.34 -22.18
C PRO A 815 50.35 -17.52 -21.10
N THR A 816 50.76 -18.21 -20.05
CA THR A 816 50.09 -18.25 -18.75
C THR A 816 50.48 -17.01 -17.94
N PHE A 817 49.48 -16.39 -17.37
CA PHE A 817 49.63 -15.27 -16.42
C PHE A 817 50.04 -15.81 -15.05
N ASP A 818 51.04 -15.16 -14.42
CA ASP A 818 51.47 -15.38 -13.04
C ASP A 818 51.14 -14.12 -12.23
N PRO A 819 50.42 -14.22 -11.06
CA PRO A 819 49.99 -13.06 -10.29
C PRO A 819 50.95 -12.76 -9.15
N ARG A 820 52.05 -12.13 -9.40
CA ARG A 820 52.92 -11.52 -8.38
C ARG A 820 53.77 -10.39 -8.97
N ASP A 821 53.21 -9.17 -9.01
CA ASP A 821 54.02 -7.94 -8.98
C ASP A 821 53.08 -6.75 -8.75
N PHE A 822 52.87 -6.41 -7.52
CA PHE A 822 52.42 -5.06 -7.10
C PHE A 822 53.41 -4.56 -6.04
N GLY A 823 54.29 -3.68 -6.45
CA GLY A 823 55.04 -2.80 -5.57
C GLY A 823 54.20 -1.56 -5.20
N PRO A 824 54.47 -0.88 -4.08
CA PRO A 824 53.57 0.10 -3.48
C PRO A 824 53.69 1.46 -4.14
N MET A 825 52.55 2.10 -4.49
CA MET A 825 52.48 3.51 -4.82
C MET A 825 52.14 4.36 -3.59
N ASN A 826 52.94 5.35 -3.40
CA ASN A 826 52.90 6.36 -2.36
C ASN A 826 51.60 7.21 -2.40
N PHE A 827 51.01 7.37 -1.23
CA PHE A 827 50.05 8.45 -0.94
C PHE A 827 50.79 9.80 -0.87
N VAL A 828 50.29 10.75 -1.63
CA VAL A 828 50.58 12.16 -1.40
C VAL A 828 49.31 12.80 -0.83
N SER A 829 49.38 13.22 0.40
CA SER A 829 48.37 14.04 1.06
C SER A 829 48.45 15.47 0.50
N ILE A 830 47.33 16.09 0.22
CA ILE A 830 47.24 17.55 0.10
C ILE A 830 46.18 17.99 1.10
N ASP A 831 46.71 18.76 2.08
CA ASP A 831 45.94 19.50 3.07
C ASP A 831 45.28 20.74 2.45
N THR A 832 44.09 21.00 2.94
CA THR A 832 43.42 22.28 3.24
C THR A 832 43.63 23.51 2.34
N VAL A 833 42.58 24.05 1.81
CA VAL A 833 41.96 25.33 2.23
C VAL A 833 40.48 25.28 1.89
#